data_71da299290a59f4a456c32d07054b4ce
#
_entry.id   71da299290a59f4a456c32d07054b4ce
#
_cell.length_a   1.000
_cell.length_b   1.000
_cell.length_c   1.000
_cell.angle_alpha   90.00
_cell.angle_beta   90.00
_cell.angle_gamma   90.00
#
_symmetry.space_group_name_H-M   'P 1'
#
loop_
_entity.id
_entity.type
_entity.pdbx_description
1 polymer ?
#
loop_
_entity_poly.entity_id
_entity_poly.type
_entity_poly.pdbx_seq_one_letter_code
_entity_poly.pdbx_strand_id
1 'polypeptide(L)'
;MDMKTKDSRTSRYREVYARWQRDPFGFWAEAAADIDWFEKPKKVFDPAAGIYGRWFVGGVCNTCFNAVDRHVNAGRGEQPAIIYDSPLAGLKHTLTYHRLLTETQVLGGMLRDLGVGKGDRVIVYMPMVPEAVIAMLACARIGAIHSVVFGGFAARELATRIDDCKPKAILSASCGLEPGRVVQYKPLLDEAIALAAHKPQSCLILQRVQTQTSLIEGRDRDWAQMRDHALIHASSAFDCVPVEATDPLYILYTSGTTGRPKGVVRDNGGHMVALKWSMKNLYGVEPGEVYWAASDVGWVVGHSYIVYAPLFHGCTTILYEGKPVGTPDAGAFWRVISEHDCATMFTAPTAFRAIKKDDPQGKLLAQYDLKKFRTLFLAGERADPDTLIWAEKLLQVPVIDHWWQTETGWAIAGNPMGLGMLPVKPGSPTVAMPGYDIRIVDEGCRELPAGKMGSIVVKLPLPPSCMPTLWQADARTRESYLDEFPGYYKTADAGFKDDDGYIFVMGRTDDIINVAGHRLSTGGMEEVLASHPDVAECAVLGVKDQLKGEVPCGFIVLKSGVNRPHGEIEKECVALIRDKIGPVAAFKIAITVARLPKTRSGKILRGTMKKIADGETWQMPATIDDPAILDEIGSALKRKGADAAVK
;
A
#
# COMPACT_ATOMS: atom_id res chain seq x y z
N MET A 1 2.17 6.53 -34.58
CA MET A 1 1.19 5.44 -34.77
C MET A 1 0.07 5.71 -33.77
N ASP A 2 -1.09 6.11 -34.25
CA ASP A 2 -2.23 6.41 -33.39
C ASP A 2 -2.63 5.15 -32.62
N MET A 3 -2.40 5.15 -31.30
CA MET A 3 -3.04 4.17 -30.43
C MET A 3 -4.54 4.39 -30.56
N LYS A 4 -5.21 3.45 -31.24
CA LYS A 4 -6.67 3.44 -31.31
C LYS A 4 -7.20 3.46 -29.89
N THR A 5 -7.68 4.61 -29.45
CA THR A 5 -8.52 4.75 -28.26
C THR A 5 -9.62 3.72 -28.38
N LYS A 6 -9.53 2.64 -27.61
CA LYS A 6 -10.67 1.71 -27.50
C LYS A 6 -11.85 2.56 -27.06
N ASP A 7 -12.88 2.58 -27.92
CA ASP A 7 -14.08 3.41 -27.77
C ASP A 7 -14.66 3.25 -26.34
N SER A 8 -14.73 4.34 -25.58
CA SER A 8 -15.32 4.36 -24.22
C SER A 8 -16.78 3.86 -24.21
N ARG A 9 -17.41 3.77 -25.38
CA ARG A 9 -18.74 3.18 -25.57
C ARG A 9 -18.78 1.67 -25.34
N THR A 10 -17.63 0.97 -25.27
CA THR A 10 -17.57 -0.47 -25.02
C THR A 10 -17.35 -0.82 -23.54
N SER A 11 -17.07 0.15 -22.68
CA SER A 11 -16.89 -0.10 -21.24
C SER A 11 -18.25 -0.37 -20.56
N ARG A 12 -18.33 -1.47 -19.84
CA ARG A 12 -19.48 -1.85 -19.02
C ARG A 12 -19.54 -1.14 -17.67
N TYR A 13 -18.56 -0.29 -17.39
CA TYR A 13 -18.44 0.36 -16.07
C TYR A 13 -19.75 1.06 -15.66
N ARG A 14 -20.33 1.90 -16.54
CA ARG A 14 -21.55 2.67 -16.21
C ARG A 14 -22.73 1.77 -15.88
N GLU A 15 -22.90 0.67 -16.62
CA GLU A 15 -23.93 -0.34 -16.37
C GLU A 15 -23.73 -1.01 -15.01
N VAL A 16 -22.50 -1.48 -14.72
CA VAL A 16 -22.16 -2.18 -13.50
C VAL A 16 -22.26 -1.25 -12.28
N TYR A 17 -21.80 0.00 -12.40
CA TYR A 17 -21.89 0.99 -11.33
C TYR A 17 -23.36 1.36 -11.04
N ALA A 18 -24.18 1.59 -12.07
CA ALA A 18 -25.61 1.87 -11.92
C ALA A 18 -26.38 0.68 -11.32
N ARG A 19 -25.99 -0.57 -11.64
CA ARG A 19 -26.57 -1.78 -11.03
C ARG A 19 -26.26 -1.82 -9.54
N TRP A 20 -25.00 -1.57 -9.16
CA TRP A 20 -24.62 -1.46 -7.76
C TRP A 20 -25.39 -0.35 -7.02
N GLN A 21 -25.54 0.83 -7.62
CA GLN A 21 -26.29 1.93 -6.99
C GLN A 21 -27.76 1.59 -6.73
N ARG A 22 -28.39 0.83 -7.63
CA ARG A 22 -29.81 0.42 -7.50
C ARG A 22 -30.02 -0.66 -6.43
N ASP A 23 -29.11 -1.62 -6.36
CA ASP A 23 -29.17 -2.74 -5.41
C ASP A 23 -27.78 -3.11 -4.90
N PRO A 24 -27.22 -2.34 -3.96
CA PRO A 24 -25.88 -2.59 -3.43
C PRO A 24 -25.76 -3.93 -2.71
N PHE A 25 -26.82 -4.40 -2.06
CA PHE A 25 -26.79 -5.65 -1.32
C PHE A 25 -26.88 -6.87 -2.27
N GLY A 26 -27.76 -6.84 -3.24
CA GLY A 26 -27.83 -7.87 -4.29
C GLY A 26 -26.56 -7.95 -5.11
N PHE A 27 -25.93 -6.80 -5.42
CA PHE A 27 -24.64 -6.75 -6.10
C PHE A 27 -23.55 -7.52 -5.35
N TRP A 28 -23.41 -7.26 -4.05
CA TRP A 28 -22.40 -7.93 -3.24
C TRP A 28 -22.76 -9.37 -2.86
N ALA A 29 -24.07 -9.71 -2.82
CA ALA A 29 -24.52 -11.10 -2.69
C ALA A 29 -24.10 -11.94 -3.90
N GLU A 30 -24.22 -11.40 -5.10
CA GLU A 30 -23.76 -12.06 -6.34
C GLU A 30 -22.24 -12.23 -6.33
N ALA A 31 -21.47 -11.19 -5.98
CA ALA A 31 -20.02 -11.29 -5.86
C ALA A 31 -19.59 -12.33 -4.79
N ALA A 32 -20.35 -12.46 -3.71
CA ALA A 32 -20.11 -13.43 -2.65
C ALA A 32 -20.37 -14.89 -3.09
N ALA A 33 -21.10 -15.12 -4.18
CA ALA A 33 -21.29 -16.47 -4.72
C ALA A 33 -20.00 -17.09 -5.27
N ASP A 34 -18.99 -16.27 -5.57
CA ASP A 34 -17.67 -16.72 -6.03
C ASP A 34 -16.75 -17.21 -4.88
N ILE A 35 -17.17 -17.08 -3.63
CA ILE A 35 -16.44 -17.54 -2.44
C ILE A 35 -16.98 -18.90 -1.99
N ASP A 36 -16.07 -19.79 -1.57
CA ASP A 36 -16.45 -21.06 -0.97
C ASP A 36 -16.74 -20.85 0.52
N TRP A 37 -18.02 -20.82 0.84
CA TRP A 37 -18.53 -20.73 2.20
C TRP A 37 -18.72 -22.11 2.81
N PHE A 38 -18.30 -22.32 4.05
CA PHE A 38 -18.67 -23.50 4.83
C PHE A 38 -20.14 -23.43 5.26
N GLU A 39 -20.59 -22.21 5.64
CA GLU A 39 -21.99 -21.86 5.80
C GLU A 39 -22.25 -20.52 5.11
N LYS A 40 -23.28 -20.45 4.27
CA LYS A 40 -23.63 -19.21 3.57
C LYS A 40 -24.06 -18.10 4.55
N PRO A 41 -23.77 -16.83 4.26
CA PRO A 41 -24.21 -15.71 5.09
C PRO A 41 -25.73 -15.69 5.28
N LYS A 42 -26.17 -15.45 6.51
CA LYS A 42 -27.60 -15.27 6.85
C LYS A 42 -28.11 -13.88 6.44
N LYS A 43 -27.22 -12.88 6.48
CA LYS A 43 -27.46 -11.52 6.02
C LYS A 43 -26.27 -11.06 5.18
N VAL A 44 -26.55 -10.50 4.01
CA VAL A 44 -25.51 -9.90 3.16
C VAL A 44 -24.92 -8.66 3.84
N PHE A 45 -25.80 -7.85 4.45
CA PHE A 45 -25.41 -6.69 5.27
C PHE A 45 -26.34 -6.55 6.47
N ASP A 46 -25.77 -6.29 7.64
CA ASP A 46 -26.52 -5.97 8.85
C ASP A 46 -26.17 -4.55 9.32
N PRO A 47 -27.04 -3.55 9.12
CA PRO A 47 -26.75 -2.17 9.50
C PRO A 47 -26.69 -1.94 11.02
N ALA A 48 -27.25 -2.87 11.82
CA ALA A 48 -27.22 -2.78 13.28
C ALA A 48 -25.95 -3.37 13.91
N ALA A 49 -25.13 -4.09 13.13
CA ALA A 49 -23.92 -4.73 13.62
C ALA A 49 -22.70 -3.80 13.50
N GLY A 50 -21.88 -3.70 14.54
CA GLY A 50 -20.65 -2.89 14.52
C GLY A 50 -20.91 -1.38 14.54
N ILE A 51 -19.95 -0.61 14.02
CA ILE A 51 -19.97 0.86 14.09
C ILE A 51 -20.84 1.47 12.98
N TYR A 52 -20.82 0.88 11.76
CA TYR A 52 -21.53 1.38 10.57
C TYR A 52 -22.10 0.25 9.71
N GLY A 53 -22.38 -0.91 10.34
CA GLY A 53 -22.86 -2.13 9.71
C GLY A 53 -21.75 -3.15 9.46
N ARG A 54 -22.15 -4.40 9.21
CA ARG A 54 -21.24 -5.51 8.90
C ARG A 54 -21.74 -6.32 7.71
N TRP A 55 -20.80 -6.72 6.86
CA TRP A 55 -21.05 -7.56 5.70
C TRP A 55 -21.03 -9.05 6.04
N PHE A 56 -21.85 -9.84 5.34
CA PHE A 56 -21.88 -11.30 5.34
C PHE A 56 -22.05 -11.94 6.73
N VAL A 57 -22.92 -11.34 7.56
CA VAL A 57 -23.18 -11.79 8.94
C VAL A 57 -23.75 -13.20 8.97
N GLY A 58 -23.17 -14.05 9.83
CA GLY A 58 -23.53 -15.46 10.00
C GLY A 58 -23.04 -16.36 8.86
N GLY A 59 -22.17 -15.85 7.97
CA GLY A 59 -21.42 -16.67 7.05
C GLY A 59 -20.21 -17.29 7.75
N VAL A 60 -19.91 -18.55 7.45
CA VAL A 60 -18.74 -19.27 7.97
C VAL A 60 -17.82 -19.63 6.81
N CYS A 61 -16.54 -19.35 6.96
CA CYS A 61 -15.55 -19.49 5.89
C CYS A 61 -14.15 -19.75 6.44
N ASN A 62 -13.16 -19.81 5.55
CA ASN A 62 -11.75 -19.69 5.90
C ASN A 62 -11.00 -19.02 4.74
N THR A 63 -10.21 -18.03 5.06
CA THR A 63 -9.44 -17.25 4.08
C THR A 63 -8.35 -18.10 3.41
N CYS A 64 -7.63 -18.96 4.14
CA CYS A 64 -6.61 -19.84 3.57
C CYS A 64 -7.24 -20.87 2.62
N PHE A 65 -8.40 -21.46 2.99
CA PHE A 65 -9.13 -22.37 2.12
C PHE A 65 -9.42 -21.75 0.75
N ASN A 66 -9.94 -20.53 0.75
CA ASN A 66 -10.27 -19.80 -0.48
C ASN A 66 -9.04 -19.36 -1.27
N ALA A 67 -7.90 -19.18 -0.62
CA ALA A 67 -6.65 -18.78 -1.27
C ALA A 67 -5.86 -19.97 -1.84
N VAL A 68 -5.98 -21.16 -1.24
CA VAL A 68 -5.09 -22.28 -1.54
C VAL A 68 -5.86 -23.58 -1.80
N ASP A 69 -6.57 -24.12 -0.80
CA ASP A 69 -7.18 -25.45 -0.82
C ASP A 69 -8.16 -25.60 -1.98
N ARG A 70 -9.02 -24.61 -2.23
CA ARG A 70 -10.00 -24.64 -3.31
C ARG A 70 -9.37 -24.87 -4.69
N HIS A 71 -8.17 -24.32 -4.93
CA HIS A 71 -7.49 -24.46 -6.21
C HIS A 71 -6.88 -25.85 -6.37
N VAL A 72 -6.33 -26.41 -5.31
CA VAL A 72 -5.85 -27.80 -5.30
C VAL A 72 -7.03 -28.77 -5.52
N ASN A 73 -8.14 -28.55 -4.80
CA ASN A 73 -9.36 -29.36 -4.93
C ASN A 73 -9.98 -29.24 -6.33
N ALA A 74 -9.80 -28.11 -7.02
CA ALA A 74 -10.22 -27.90 -8.40
C ALA A 74 -9.24 -28.44 -9.45
N GLY A 75 -8.25 -29.24 -9.06
CA GLY A 75 -7.26 -29.86 -9.96
C GLY A 75 -6.15 -28.91 -10.45
N ARG A 76 -5.97 -27.74 -9.81
CA ARG A 76 -4.96 -26.75 -10.17
C ARG A 76 -3.72 -26.80 -9.26
N GLY A 77 -3.50 -27.92 -8.59
CA GLY A 77 -2.42 -28.09 -7.62
C GLY A 77 -1.03 -27.83 -8.18
N GLU A 78 -0.77 -28.21 -9.43
CA GLU A 78 0.53 -28.01 -10.09
C GLU A 78 0.72 -26.63 -10.72
N GLN A 79 -0.32 -25.78 -10.72
CA GLN A 79 -0.18 -24.41 -11.18
C GLN A 79 0.74 -23.63 -10.22
N PRO A 80 1.65 -22.78 -10.74
CA PRO A 80 2.40 -21.85 -9.93
C PRO A 80 1.46 -20.93 -9.11
N ALA A 81 1.67 -20.87 -7.81
CA ALA A 81 0.98 -19.96 -6.88
C ALA A 81 1.86 -18.75 -6.58
N ILE A 82 3.13 -18.98 -6.25
CA ILE A 82 4.09 -17.94 -5.89
C ILE A 82 5.38 -18.16 -6.68
N ILE A 83 5.87 -17.12 -7.33
CA ILE A 83 7.23 -17.04 -7.85
C ILE A 83 8.04 -16.17 -6.91
N TYR A 84 9.02 -16.73 -6.23
CA TYR A 84 9.99 -16.00 -5.44
C TYR A 84 11.20 -15.64 -6.30
N ASP A 85 11.51 -14.36 -6.37
CA ASP A 85 12.66 -13.82 -7.10
C ASP A 85 13.44 -12.85 -6.21
N SER A 86 14.63 -13.29 -5.77
CA SER A 86 15.53 -12.51 -4.93
C SER A 86 16.88 -12.32 -5.60
N PRO A 87 17.10 -11.21 -6.32
CA PRO A 87 18.43 -10.88 -6.83
C PRO A 87 19.44 -10.62 -5.71
N LEU A 88 18.97 -10.22 -4.51
CA LEU A 88 19.81 -9.98 -3.34
C LEU A 88 20.38 -11.27 -2.73
N ALA A 89 19.58 -12.35 -2.76
CA ALA A 89 20.02 -13.68 -2.29
C ALA A 89 20.56 -14.56 -3.42
N GLY A 90 20.41 -14.15 -4.67
CA GLY A 90 20.73 -14.99 -5.85
C GLY A 90 19.82 -16.20 -5.98
N LEU A 91 18.56 -16.09 -5.52
CA LEU A 91 17.62 -17.21 -5.46
C LEU A 91 16.37 -16.91 -6.29
N LYS A 92 15.93 -17.94 -7.03
CA LYS A 92 14.62 -17.97 -7.69
C LYS A 92 14.02 -19.36 -7.49
N HIS A 93 12.77 -19.41 -7.07
CA HIS A 93 12.02 -20.67 -7.06
C HIS A 93 10.52 -20.42 -7.13
N THR A 94 9.78 -21.44 -7.53
CA THR A 94 8.34 -21.40 -7.68
C THR A 94 7.70 -22.38 -6.71
N LEU A 95 6.68 -21.90 -5.99
CA LEU A 95 5.78 -22.75 -5.21
C LEU A 95 4.49 -22.94 -6.02
N THR A 96 4.15 -24.21 -6.27
CA THR A 96 2.84 -24.58 -6.81
C THR A 96 1.77 -24.43 -5.72
N TYR A 97 0.48 -24.40 -6.10
CA TYR A 97 -0.61 -24.40 -5.11
C TYR A 97 -0.53 -25.63 -4.19
N HIS A 98 -0.14 -26.80 -4.70
CA HIS A 98 0.03 -27.99 -3.88
C HIS A 98 1.18 -27.81 -2.86
N ARG A 99 2.31 -27.25 -3.30
CA ARG A 99 3.42 -26.99 -2.38
C ARG A 99 3.05 -25.93 -1.34
N LEU A 100 2.34 -24.88 -1.74
CA LEU A 100 1.86 -23.84 -0.84
C LEU A 100 0.87 -24.42 0.19
N LEU A 101 -0.04 -25.31 -0.22
CA LEU A 101 -0.94 -26.04 0.68
C LEU A 101 -0.14 -26.80 1.74
N THR A 102 0.84 -27.61 1.31
CA THR A 102 1.68 -28.41 2.21
C THR A 102 2.39 -27.51 3.24
N GLU A 103 3.05 -26.44 2.79
CA GLU A 103 3.79 -25.54 3.69
C GLU A 103 2.86 -24.80 4.66
N THR A 104 1.66 -24.39 4.23
CA THR A 104 0.69 -23.74 5.12
C THR A 104 0.10 -24.71 6.16
N GLN A 105 -0.10 -25.98 5.79
CA GLN A 105 -0.51 -27.01 6.73
C GLN A 105 0.58 -27.27 7.78
N VAL A 106 1.82 -27.45 7.33
CA VAL A 106 2.97 -27.68 8.23
C VAL A 106 3.12 -26.53 9.22
N LEU A 107 3.14 -25.27 8.72
CA LEU A 107 3.27 -24.11 9.61
C LEU A 107 2.05 -23.93 10.52
N GLY A 108 0.84 -24.27 10.05
CA GLY A 108 -0.35 -24.31 10.89
C GLY A 108 -0.20 -25.28 12.07
N GLY A 109 0.39 -26.46 11.82
CA GLY A 109 0.76 -27.43 12.86
C GLY A 109 1.78 -26.86 13.84
N MET A 110 2.89 -26.28 13.33
CA MET A 110 3.92 -25.64 14.16
C MET A 110 3.34 -24.55 15.06
N LEU A 111 2.44 -23.72 14.56
CA LEU A 111 1.78 -22.68 15.35
C LEU A 111 0.90 -23.26 16.46
N ARG A 112 0.19 -24.36 16.18
CA ARG A 112 -0.58 -25.08 17.21
C ARG A 112 0.30 -25.71 18.28
N ASP A 113 1.44 -26.27 17.91
CA ASP A 113 2.44 -26.79 18.86
C ASP A 113 3.01 -25.67 19.76
N LEU A 114 3.05 -24.44 19.26
CA LEU A 114 3.35 -23.23 20.05
C LEU A 114 2.14 -22.72 20.85
N GLY A 115 1.01 -23.45 20.83
CA GLY A 115 -0.21 -23.14 21.55
C GLY A 115 -1.07 -22.06 20.90
N VAL A 116 -0.81 -21.64 19.64
CA VAL A 116 -1.62 -20.66 18.91
C VAL A 116 -2.92 -21.30 18.43
N GLY A 117 -4.05 -20.64 18.66
CA GLY A 117 -5.38 -21.08 18.23
C GLY A 117 -6.20 -19.95 17.61
N LYS A 118 -7.48 -20.26 17.32
CA LYS A 118 -8.44 -19.28 16.79
C LYS A 118 -8.52 -18.04 17.68
N GLY A 119 -8.42 -16.86 17.07
CA GLY A 119 -8.49 -15.56 17.76
C GLY A 119 -7.20 -15.12 18.45
N ASP A 120 -6.17 -15.98 18.56
CA ASP A 120 -4.86 -15.56 19.04
C ASP A 120 -4.16 -14.66 18.01
N ARG A 121 -3.33 -13.71 18.46
CA ARG A 121 -2.56 -12.83 17.59
C ARG A 121 -1.16 -13.38 17.40
N VAL A 122 -0.68 -13.25 16.16
CA VAL A 122 0.67 -13.63 15.75
C VAL A 122 1.31 -12.45 15.02
N ILE A 123 2.45 -11.99 15.47
CA ILE A 123 3.24 -11.00 14.71
C ILE A 123 4.12 -11.73 13.69
N VAL A 124 4.14 -11.23 12.46
CA VAL A 124 5.05 -11.65 11.40
C VAL A 124 6.02 -10.49 11.13
N TYR A 125 7.24 -10.61 11.65
CA TYR A 125 8.33 -9.64 11.48
C TYR A 125 9.42 -10.27 10.62
N MET A 126 9.17 -10.33 9.31
CA MET A 126 9.99 -11.06 8.35
C MET A 126 10.29 -10.22 7.10
N PRO A 127 11.40 -10.51 6.39
CA PRO A 127 11.67 -9.92 5.09
C PRO A 127 10.76 -10.50 4.00
N MET A 128 10.94 -10.06 2.74
CA MET A 128 10.19 -10.53 1.58
C MET A 128 10.63 -11.94 1.17
N VAL A 129 10.28 -12.93 1.97
CA VAL A 129 10.55 -14.36 1.76
C VAL A 129 9.25 -15.16 1.71
N PRO A 130 9.21 -16.31 1.04
CA PRO A 130 8.01 -17.15 0.95
C PRO A 130 7.41 -17.50 2.30
N GLU A 131 8.23 -17.70 3.32
CA GLU A 131 7.82 -18.04 4.67
C GLU A 131 6.96 -16.92 5.31
N ALA A 132 7.13 -15.65 4.91
CA ALA A 132 6.26 -14.57 5.36
C ALA A 132 4.83 -14.73 4.81
N VAL A 133 4.69 -15.08 3.53
CA VAL A 133 3.38 -15.36 2.90
C VAL A 133 2.76 -16.61 3.50
N ILE A 134 3.54 -17.67 3.67
CA ILE A 134 3.10 -18.93 4.30
C ILE A 134 2.63 -18.65 5.73
N ALA A 135 3.31 -17.77 6.48
CA ALA A 135 2.92 -17.39 7.83
C ALA A 135 1.54 -16.69 7.89
N MET A 136 1.27 -15.76 6.96
CA MET A 136 -0.03 -15.09 6.86
C MET A 136 -1.15 -16.11 6.56
N LEU A 137 -0.92 -17.02 5.61
CA LEU A 137 -1.87 -18.07 5.23
C LEU A 137 -2.08 -19.11 6.32
N ALA A 138 -1.01 -19.53 7.01
CA ALA A 138 -1.08 -20.48 8.12
C ALA A 138 -1.86 -19.91 9.32
N CYS A 139 -1.67 -18.62 9.65
CA CYS A 139 -2.51 -17.94 10.66
C CYS A 139 -3.98 -17.96 10.24
N ALA A 140 -4.28 -17.58 9.00
CA ALA A 140 -5.64 -17.63 8.47
C ALA A 140 -6.21 -19.05 8.50
N ARG A 141 -5.40 -20.08 8.18
CA ARG A 141 -5.80 -21.48 8.21
C ARG A 141 -6.33 -21.94 9.57
N ILE A 142 -5.61 -21.57 10.64
CA ILE A 142 -5.98 -21.96 12.01
C ILE A 142 -6.90 -20.96 12.70
N GLY A 143 -7.37 -19.91 11.99
CA GLY A 143 -8.23 -18.86 12.54
C GLY A 143 -7.53 -17.89 13.48
N ALA A 144 -6.19 -17.84 13.48
CA ALA A 144 -5.40 -16.85 14.21
C ALA A 144 -5.35 -15.53 13.44
N ILE A 145 -5.17 -14.43 14.19
CA ILE A 145 -5.12 -13.07 13.66
C ILE A 145 -3.66 -12.67 13.46
N HIS A 146 -3.23 -12.50 12.21
CA HIS A 146 -1.86 -12.06 11.98
C HIS A 146 -1.71 -10.54 11.99
N SER A 147 -0.52 -10.07 12.38
CA SER A 147 -0.11 -8.68 12.25
C SER A 147 1.29 -8.64 11.64
N VAL A 148 1.36 -8.27 10.36
CA VAL A 148 2.65 -8.18 9.68
C VAL A 148 3.28 -6.82 10.00
N VAL A 149 4.51 -6.85 10.46
CA VAL A 149 5.31 -5.67 10.78
C VAL A 149 6.44 -5.59 9.77
N PHE A 150 6.54 -4.45 9.10
CA PHE A 150 7.59 -4.21 8.11
C PHE A 150 8.98 -4.44 8.73
N GLY A 151 9.78 -5.28 8.08
CA GLY A 151 11.07 -5.74 8.61
C GLY A 151 12.16 -4.69 8.77
N GLY A 152 11.90 -3.49 8.29
CA GLY A 152 12.76 -2.34 8.48
C GLY A 152 12.44 -1.48 9.70
N PHE A 153 11.41 -1.79 10.49
CA PHE A 153 11.08 -0.97 11.66
C PHE A 153 12.09 -1.12 12.81
N ALA A 154 12.34 0.00 13.50
CA ALA A 154 13.14 0.02 14.71
C ALA A 154 12.45 -0.77 15.84
N ALA A 155 13.25 -1.25 16.81
CA ALA A 155 12.78 -2.05 17.94
C ALA A 155 11.61 -1.42 18.72
N ARG A 156 11.61 -0.11 18.93
CA ARG A 156 10.55 0.62 19.63
C ARG A 156 9.20 0.52 18.90
N GLU A 157 9.21 0.56 17.58
CA GLU A 157 8.00 0.45 16.79
C GLU A 157 7.39 -0.97 16.85
N LEU A 158 8.25 -1.97 16.82
CA LEU A 158 7.82 -3.36 17.02
C LEU A 158 7.31 -3.56 18.45
N ALA A 159 7.97 -3.00 19.48
CA ALA A 159 7.53 -3.05 20.88
C ALA A 159 6.13 -2.46 21.07
N THR A 160 5.84 -1.31 20.46
CA THR A 160 4.51 -0.68 20.53
C THR A 160 3.42 -1.60 19.96
N ARG A 161 3.70 -2.32 18.88
CA ARG A 161 2.77 -3.28 18.27
C ARG A 161 2.61 -4.55 19.10
N ILE A 162 3.69 -5.01 19.72
CA ILE A 162 3.65 -6.13 20.68
C ILE A 162 2.73 -5.77 21.85
N ASP A 163 2.82 -4.56 22.40
CA ASP A 163 1.99 -4.14 23.52
C ASP A 163 0.53 -3.95 23.15
N ASP A 164 0.23 -3.48 21.94
CA ASP A 164 -1.13 -3.23 21.50
C ASP A 164 -1.87 -4.52 21.12
N CYS A 165 -1.29 -5.37 20.25
CA CYS A 165 -1.99 -6.60 19.82
C CYS A 165 -1.75 -7.79 20.75
N LYS A 166 -0.78 -7.74 21.66
CA LYS A 166 -0.44 -8.80 22.63
C LYS A 166 -0.32 -10.17 21.95
N PRO A 167 0.69 -10.36 21.08
CA PRO A 167 0.83 -11.59 20.30
C PRO A 167 1.23 -12.74 21.21
N LYS A 168 0.71 -13.94 20.90
CA LYS A 168 1.10 -15.17 21.55
C LYS A 168 2.44 -15.69 21.04
N ALA A 169 2.65 -15.54 19.74
CA ALA A 169 3.90 -15.88 19.07
C ALA A 169 4.35 -14.77 18.11
N ILE A 170 5.67 -14.72 17.86
CA ILE A 170 6.27 -13.88 16.83
C ILE A 170 7.07 -14.76 15.87
N LEU A 171 6.81 -14.62 14.58
CA LEU A 171 7.59 -15.25 13.52
C LEU A 171 8.55 -14.21 12.97
N SER A 172 9.85 -14.56 12.90
CA SER A 172 10.88 -13.66 12.43
C SER A 172 11.96 -14.41 11.64
N ALA A 173 12.91 -13.68 11.11
CA ALA A 173 14.09 -14.22 10.45
C ALA A 173 15.37 -13.75 11.15
N SER A 174 16.49 -14.46 10.91
CA SER A 174 17.79 -14.02 11.38
C SER A 174 18.20 -12.69 10.77
N CYS A 175 17.90 -12.49 9.47
CA CYS A 175 18.23 -11.26 8.75
C CYS A 175 17.28 -10.96 7.58
N GLY A 176 17.26 -9.70 7.16
CA GLY A 176 16.80 -9.23 5.86
C GLY A 176 17.97 -8.80 4.98
N LEU A 177 17.72 -8.64 3.68
CA LEU A 177 18.72 -8.21 2.72
C LEU A 177 18.33 -6.87 2.10
N GLU A 178 19.31 -5.98 1.98
CA GLU A 178 19.24 -4.74 1.22
C GLU A 178 20.46 -4.62 0.31
N PRO A 179 20.42 -3.81 -0.74
CA PRO A 179 21.60 -3.61 -1.59
C PRO A 179 22.83 -3.26 -0.78
N GLY A 180 23.86 -4.11 -0.87
CA GLY A 180 25.14 -3.91 -0.19
C GLY A 180 25.18 -4.16 1.30
N ARG A 181 24.07 -4.57 1.96
CA ARG A 181 24.09 -4.85 3.41
C ARG A 181 23.13 -5.96 3.85
N VAL A 182 23.50 -6.61 4.93
CA VAL A 182 22.64 -7.54 5.67
C VAL A 182 22.08 -6.81 6.90
N VAL A 183 20.76 -6.83 7.05
CA VAL A 183 20.06 -6.22 8.21
C VAL A 183 19.74 -7.34 9.20
N GLN A 184 20.31 -7.30 10.37
CA GLN A 184 20.07 -8.30 11.41
C GLN A 184 18.72 -8.04 12.09
N TYR A 185 17.77 -8.97 11.97
CA TYR A 185 16.44 -8.82 12.56
C TYR A 185 16.37 -9.28 14.01
N LYS A 186 17.11 -10.32 14.35
CA LYS A 186 17.06 -10.91 15.70
C LYS A 186 17.44 -9.93 16.80
N PRO A 187 18.53 -9.12 16.70
CA PRO A 187 18.82 -8.11 17.71
C PRO A 187 17.70 -7.07 17.89
N LEU A 188 17.06 -6.64 16.79
CA LEU A 188 15.93 -5.71 16.82
C LEU A 188 14.71 -6.35 17.49
N LEU A 189 14.44 -7.63 17.21
CA LEU A 189 13.37 -8.39 17.86
C LEU A 189 13.62 -8.53 19.36
N ASP A 190 14.84 -8.88 19.77
CA ASP A 190 15.19 -9.05 21.19
C ASP A 190 15.05 -7.73 21.96
N GLU A 191 15.54 -6.64 21.39
CA GLU A 191 15.39 -5.29 21.95
C GLU A 191 13.90 -4.90 22.05
N ALA A 192 13.10 -5.17 20.99
CA ALA A 192 11.67 -4.88 21.00
C ALA A 192 10.93 -5.64 22.10
N ILE A 193 11.23 -6.93 22.27
CA ILE A 193 10.65 -7.75 23.34
C ILE A 193 11.11 -7.26 24.71
N ALA A 194 12.36 -6.81 24.85
CA ALA A 194 12.85 -6.23 26.10
C ALA A 194 12.09 -4.94 26.46
N LEU A 195 11.87 -4.06 25.50
CA LEU A 195 11.15 -2.79 25.65
C LEU A 195 9.65 -2.96 25.90
N ALA A 196 9.01 -3.95 25.28
CA ALA A 196 7.57 -4.18 25.38
C ALA A 196 7.16 -4.62 26.79
N ALA A 197 5.99 -4.18 27.26
CA ALA A 197 5.39 -4.65 28.51
C ALA A 197 4.88 -6.09 28.37
N HIS A 198 4.23 -6.39 27.24
CA HIS A 198 3.79 -7.75 26.91
C HIS A 198 4.97 -8.59 26.40
N LYS A 199 5.08 -9.83 26.92
CA LYS A 199 6.11 -10.78 26.49
C LYS A 199 5.46 -11.92 25.69
N PRO A 200 5.80 -12.09 24.41
CA PRO A 200 5.33 -13.24 23.62
C PRO A 200 5.86 -14.54 24.23
N GLN A 201 5.04 -15.59 24.19
CA GLN A 201 5.40 -16.90 24.75
C GLN A 201 6.50 -17.58 23.95
N SER A 202 6.50 -17.40 22.62
CA SER A 202 7.42 -18.04 21.71
C SER A 202 7.79 -17.16 20.53
N CYS A 203 9.01 -17.32 20.03
CA CYS A 203 9.48 -16.77 18.77
C CYS A 203 9.93 -17.90 17.86
N LEU A 204 9.44 -17.91 16.60
CA LEU A 204 9.87 -18.87 15.58
C LEU A 204 10.82 -18.14 14.61
N ILE A 205 12.06 -18.60 14.52
CA ILE A 205 13.14 -17.92 13.83
C ILE A 205 13.58 -18.68 12.58
N LEU A 206 13.39 -18.08 11.41
CA LEU A 206 13.93 -18.57 10.14
C LEU A 206 15.42 -18.19 10.05
N GLN A 207 16.30 -19.19 10.08
CA GLN A 207 17.73 -18.98 9.89
C GLN A 207 18.05 -18.83 8.40
N ARG A 208 18.53 -17.66 8.00
CA ARG A 208 18.98 -17.41 6.63
C ARG A 208 20.48 -17.66 6.49
N VAL A 209 20.89 -18.19 5.33
CA VAL A 209 22.29 -18.55 5.08
C VAL A 209 23.25 -17.34 5.11
N GLN A 210 22.76 -16.13 4.85
CA GLN A 210 23.56 -14.91 4.84
C GLN A 210 24.01 -14.50 6.24
N THR A 211 23.22 -14.81 7.27
CA THR A 211 23.60 -14.59 8.67
C THR A 211 22.73 -15.48 9.56
N GLN A 212 23.36 -16.33 10.35
CA GLN A 212 22.69 -17.07 11.40
C GLN A 212 22.72 -16.29 12.72
N THR A 213 21.77 -16.60 13.60
CA THR A 213 21.65 -15.95 14.91
C THR A 213 21.51 -16.96 16.04
N SER A 214 21.92 -16.56 17.24
CA SER A 214 21.69 -17.36 18.45
C SER A 214 20.21 -17.32 18.85
N LEU A 215 19.72 -18.44 19.35
CA LEU A 215 18.36 -18.60 19.86
C LEU A 215 18.38 -18.51 21.39
N ILE A 216 17.42 -17.78 21.95
CA ILE A 216 17.24 -17.70 23.41
C ILE A 216 16.46 -18.92 23.86
N GLU A 217 17.10 -19.75 24.70
CA GLU A 217 16.49 -20.96 25.26
C GLU A 217 15.16 -20.67 25.99
N GLY A 218 14.22 -21.56 25.85
CA GLY A 218 12.87 -21.41 26.45
C GLY A 218 11.92 -20.55 25.62
N ARG A 219 12.40 -19.56 24.86
CA ARG A 219 11.57 -18.64 24.06
C ARG A 219 11.63 -18.89 22.56
N ASP A 220 12.86 -19.00 22.02
CA ASP A 220 13.09 -19.08 20.59
C ASP A 220 13.08 -20.53 20.10
N ARG A 221 12.52 -20.75 18.91
CA ARG A 221 12.49 -22.04 18.20
C ARG A 221 13.08 -21.85 16.82
N ASP A 222 13.87 -22.81 16.38
CA ASP A 222 14.38 -22.86 15.01
C ASP A 222 13.28 -23.29 14.05
N TRP A 223 13.11 -22.54 12.96
CA TRP A 223 12.08 -22.83 11.96
C TRP A 223 12.26 -24.21 11.31
N ALA A 224 13.47 -24.56 10.89
CA ALA A 224 13.75 -25.81 10.22
C ALA A 224 13.52 -27.01 11.16
N GLN A 225 13.99 -26.93 12.39
CA GLN A 225 13.79 -27.98 13.39
C GLN A 225 12.30 -28.20 13.70
N MET A 226 11.53 -27.11 13.89
CA MET A 226 10.09 -27.21 14.14
C MET A 226 9.35 -27.79 12.92
N ARG A 227 9.77 -27.41 11.71
CA ARG A 227 9.20 -27.93 10.46
C ARG A 227 9.46 -29.43 10.31
N ASP A 228 10.68 -29.89 10.53
CA ASP A 228 11.03 -31.30 10.47
C ASP A 228 10.25 -32.12 11.52
N HIS A 229 10.12 -31.58 12.74
CA HIS A 229 9.29 -32.21 13.78
C HIS A 229 7.83 -32.32 13.35
N ALA A 230 7.23 -31.25 12.82
CA ALA A 230 5.84 -31.27 12.35
C ALA A 230 5.60 -32.28 11.22
N LEU A 231 6.55 -32.42 10.30
CA LEU A 231 6.48 -33.43 9.22
C LEU A 231 6.54 -34.86 9.72
N ILE A 232 7.39 -35.15 10.72
CA ILE A 232 7.55 -36.49 11.28
C ILE A 232 6.33 -36.92 12.11
N HIS A 233 5.77 -36.02 12.88
CA HIS A 233 4.71 -36.31 13.85
C HIS A 233 3.28 -36.10 13.32
N ALA A 234 3.11 -35.96 11.99
CA ALA A 234 1.82 -35.76 11.32
C ALA A 234 0.99 -34.59 11.88
N SER A 235 1.65 -33.66 12.61
CA SER A 235 1.04 -32.39 13.04
C SER A 235 0.64 -31.50 11.85
N SER A 236 1.01 -31.92 10.63
CA SER A 236 0.89 -31.14 9.41
C SER A 236 -0.44 -31.23 8.67
N ALA A 237 -1.29 -32.22 9.00
CA ALA A 237 -2.56 -32.40 8.28
C ALA A 237 -3.71 -31.74 9.04
N PHE A 238 -3.78 -30.40 9.02
CA PHE A 238 -4.91 -29.69 9.60
C PHE A 238 -5.82 -29.13 8.52
N ASP A 239 -7.10 -29.45 8.63
CA ASP A 239 -8.16 -28.76 7.91
C ASP A 239 -8.24 -27.29 8.33
N CYS A 240 -8.78 -26.48 7.44
CA CYS A 240 -9.01 -25.08 7.74
C CYS A 240 -10.04 -24.89 8.87
N VAL A 241 -9.68 -24.16 9.91
CA VAL A 241 -10.56 -23.86 11.03
C VAL A 241 -11.70 -22.95 10.56
N PRO A 242 -12.99 -23.33 10.78
CA PRO A 242 -14.11 -22.46 10.48
C PRO A 242 -14.07 -21.17 11.30
N VAL A 243 -14.20 -20.03 10.59
CA VAL A 243 -14.30 -18.70 11.21
C VAL A 243 -15.56 -17.99 10.70
N GLU A 244 -16.12 -17.11 11.52
CA GLU A 244 -17.19 -16.23 11.07
C GLU A 244 -16.62 -15.26 9.99
N ALA A 245 -17.45 -14.92 9.01
CA ALA A 245 -17.09 -13.93 7.99
C ALA A 245 -16.66 -12.59 8.60
N THR A 246 -17.21 -12.27 9.75
CA THR A 246 -16.97 -11.06 10.54
C THR A 246 -15.82 -11.16 11.54
N ASP A 247 -15.23 -12.36 11.71
CA ASP A 247 -14.04 -12.53 12.56
C ASP A 247 -12.83 -11.78 11.96
N PRO A 248 -11.96 -11.17 12.78
CA PRO A 248 -10.74 -10.55 12.31
C PRO A 248 -9.80 -11.54 11.63
N LEU A 249 -9.29 -11.18 10.45
CA LEU A 249 -8.23 -11.88 9.74
C LEU A 249 -6.86 -11.33 10.13
N TYR A 250 -6.72 -9.99 10.13
CA TYR A 250 -5.47 -9.35 10.46
C TYR A 250 -5.65 -7.97 11.12
N ILE A 251 -4.56 -7.52 11.76
CA ILE A 251 -4.39 -6.16 12.28
C ILE A 251 -3.19 -5.53 11.55
N LEU A 252 -3.42 -4.48 10.78
CA LEU A 252 -2.36 -3.75 10.10
C LEU A 252 -2.21 -2.36 10.69
N TYR A 253 -1.04 -2.08 11.25
CA TYR A 253 -0.76 -0.81 11.92
C TYR A 253 -0.32 0.26 10.94
N THR A 254 -0.99 1.42 10.99
CA THR A 254 -0.61 2.64 10.27
C THR A 254 -0.08 3.69 11.22
N SER A 255 0.72 4.63 10.70
CA SER A 255 1.17 5.79 11.47
C SER A 255 -0.03 6.70 11.77
N GLY A 256 -0.34 6.89 13.05
CA GLY A 256 -1.37 7.85 13.48
C GLY A 256 -0.79 9.27 13.57
N THR A 257 -1.57 10.27 13.23
CA THR A 257 -1.22 11.70 13.41
C THR A 257 -0.96 12.06 14.89
N THR A 258 -1.51 11.29 15.82
CA THR A 258 -1.36 11.46 17.29
C THR A 258 -0.17 10.72 17.90
N GLY A 259 0.72 10.12 17.09
CA GLY A 259 1.89 9.38 17.56
C GLY A 259 1.61 7.93 18.01
N ARG A 260 0.36 7.53 18.25
CA ARG A 260 0.00 6.13 18.54
C ARG A 260 -0.45 5.44 17.25
N PRO A 261 0.10 4.27 16.89
CA PRO A 261 -0.33 3.52 15.71
C PRO A 261 -1.82 3.21 15.75
N LYS A 262 -2.45 3.16 14.57
CA LYS A 262 -3.82 2.73 14.37
C LYS A 262 -3.80 1.29 13.87
N GLY A 263 -4.31 0.34 14.64
CA GLY A 263 -4.42 -1.06 14.23
C GLY A 263 -5.68 -1.25 13.39
N VAL A 264 -5.54 -1.14 12.07
CA VAL A 264 -6.65 -1.37 11.13
C VAL A 264 -7.02 -2.85 11.12
N VAL A 265 -8.24 -3.17 11.51
CA VAL A 265 -8.77 -4.54 11.48
C VAL A 265 -9.32 -4.85 10.09
N ARG A 266 -9.11 -6.08 9.64
CA ARG A 266 -9.74 -6.62 8.43
C ARG A 266 -10.47 -7.90 8.77
N ASP A 267 -11.70 -8.03 8.29
CA ASP A 267 -12.48 -9.27 8.46
C ASP A 267 -12.20 -10.30 7.34
N ASN A 268 -12.64 -11.54 7.57
CA ASN A 268 -12.41 -12.62 6.60
C ASN A 268 -13.34 -12.50 5.38
N GLY A 269 -14.63 -12.46 5.57
CA GLY A 269 -15.61 -12.60 4.49
C GLY A 269 -15.63 -11.43 3.53
N GLY A 270 -15.75 -10.21 4.07
CA GLY A 270 -15.77 -9.00 3.27
C GLY A 270 -14.50 -8.82 2.43
N HIS A 271 -13.36 -9.15 3.03
CA HIS A 271 -12.06 -9.07 2.36
C HIS A 271 -11.96 -10.01 1.16
N MET A 272 -12.35 -11.28 1.33
CA MET A 272 -12.33 -12.25 0.22
C MET A 272 -13.21 -11.82 -0.95
N VAL A 273 -14.44 -11.40 -0.67
CA VAL A 273 -15.42 -11.03 -1.71
C VAL A 273 -14.94 -9.85 -2.54
N ALA A 274 -14.55 -8.76 -1.89
CA ALA A 274 -14.13 -7.55 -2.59
C ALA A 274 -12.83 -7.74 -3.36
N LEU A 275 -11.83 -8.39 -2.77
CA LEU A 275 -10.55 -8.60 -3.43
C LEU A 275 -10.68 -9.52 -4.66
N LYS A 276 -11.41 -10.62 -4.54
CA LYS A 276 -11.64 -11.50 -5.69
C LYS A 276 -12.38 -10.78 -6.81
N TRP A 277 -13.40 -9.98 -6.47
CA TRP A 277 -14.10 -9.15 -7.43
C TRP A 277 -13.16 -8.15 -8.13
N SER A 278 -12.25 -7.53 -7.39
CA SER A 278 -11.33 -6.52 -7.91
C SER A 278 -10.31 -7.08 -8.91
N MET A 279 -9.82 -8.31 -8.71
CA MET A 279 -8.86 -8.94 -9.64
C MET A 279 -9.44 -9.05 -11.05
N LYS A 280 -10.67 -9.54 -11.16
CA LYS A 280 -11.37 -9.68 -12.44
C LYS A 280 -11.77 -8.33 -13.04
N ASN A 281 -12.41 -7.48 -12.24
CA ASN A 281 -13.14 -6.32 -12.77
C ASN A 281 -12.29 -5.04 -12.81
N LEU A 282 -11.40 -4.82 -11.83
CA LEU A 282 -10.49 -3.68 -11.82
C LEU A 282 -9.20 -3.99 -12.59
N TYR A 283 -8.48 -5.05 -12.21
CA TYR A 283 -7.17 -5.35 -12.81
C TYR A 283 -7.26 -6.09 -14.15
N GLY A 284 -8.39 -6.74 -14.45
CA GLY A 284 -8.59 -7.44 -15.71
C GLY A 284 -7.65 -8.62 -15.91
N VAL A 285 -7.34 -9.35 -14.84
CA VAL A 285 -6.51 -10.56 -14.88
C VAL A 285 -7.38 -11.80 -14.76
N GLU A 286 -6.95 -12.87 -15.40
CA GLU A 286 -7.63 -14.16 -15.40
C GLU A 286 -6.89 -15.17 -14.51
N PRO A 287 -7.59 -16.20 -13.99
CA PRO A 287 -6.95 -17.30 -13.27
C PRO A 287 -5.85 -17.96 -14.09
N GLY A 288 -4.68 -18.17 -13.48
CA GLY A 288 -3.49 -18.73 -14.13
C GLY A 288 -2.52 -17.70 -14.68
N GLU A 289 -2.94 -16.44 -14.84
CA GLU A 289 -2.03 -15.37 -15.25
C GLU A 289 -1.11 -14.95 -14.10
N VAL A 290 0.05 -14.41 -14.48
CA VAL A 290 1.02 -13.86 -13.52
C VAL A 290 0.69 -12.41 -13.24
N TYR A 291 0.48 -12.09 -11.97
CA TYR A 291 0.23 -10.76 -11.45
C TYR A 291 1.36 -10.38 -10.48
N TRP A 292 1.81 -9.14 -10.56
CA TRP A 292 2.87 -8.65 -9.69
C TRP A 292 2.53 -7.34 -9.01
N ALA A 293 2.41 -7.36 -7.69
CA ALA A 293 2.45 -6.15 -6.88
C ALA A 293 3.88 -5.96 -6.33
N ALA A 294 4.64 -5.04 -6.93
CA ALA A 294 6.00 -4.71 -6.49
C ALA A 294 5.95 -3.80 -5.25
N SER A 295 5.71 -4.40 -4.11
CA SER A 295 5.58 -3.79 -2.80
C SER A 295 6.09 -4.75 -1.72
N ASP A 296 5.78 -4.50 -0.46
CA ASP A 296 6.19 -5.31 0.69
C ASP A 296 4.97 -5.87 1.43
N VAL A 297 5.07 -7.10 1.94
CA VAL A 297 3.98 -7.76 2.69
C VAL A 297 3.61 -7.00 3.98
N GLY A 298 4.48 -6.16 4.50
CA GLY A 298 4.22 -5.30 5.66
C GLY A 298 3.27 -4.14 5.39
N TRP A 299 2.86 -3.90 4.14
CA TRP A 299 1.91 -2.86 3.75
C TRP A 299 0.57 -3.45 3.32
N VAL A 300 -0.47 -2.59 3.24
CA VAL A 300 -1.79 -3.03 2.78
C VAL A 300 -1.75 -3.58 1.35
N VAL A 301 -0.89 -3.03 0.48
CA VAL A 301 -0.67 -3.57 -0.87
C VAL A 301 -0.19 -5.01 -0.81
N GLY A 302 0.72 -5.31 0.10
CA GLY A 302 1.24 -6.66 0.28
C GLY A 302 0.15 -7.63 0.73
N HIS A 303 -0.63 -7.25 1.75
CA HIS A 303 -1.76 -8.07 2.20
C HIS A 303 -2.76 -8.31 1.06
N SER A 304 -3.27 -7.23 0.47
CA SER A 304 -4.34 -7.32 -0.52
C SER A 304 -3.86 -7.91 -1.84
N TYR A 305 -2.70 -7.48 -2.38
CA TYR A 305 -2.33 -7.72 -3.79
C TYR A 305 -0.99 -8.44 -4.02
N ILE A 306 -0.19 -8.72 -2.98
CA ILE A 306 0.86 -9.74 -3.07
C ILE A 306 0.28 -11.11 -2.66
N VAL A 307 -0.48 -11.15 -1.54
CA VAL A 307 -0.92 -12.40 -0.93
C VAL A 307 -2.35 -12.75 -1.34
N TYR A 308 -3.35 -12.02 -0.84
CA TYR A 308 -4.72 -12.52 -0.82
C TYR A 308 -5.44 -12.45 -2.16
N ALA A 309 -5.52 -11.30 -2.82
CA ALA A 309 -6.32 -11.14 -4.04
C ALA A 309 -5.87 -12.04 -5.21
N PRO A 310 -4.57 -12.11 -5.55
CA PRO A 310 -4.10 -12.99 -6.61
C PRO A 310 -4.42 -14.46 -6.31
N LEU A 311 -4.19 -14.90 -5.07
CA LEU A 311 -4.46 -16.29 -4.68
C LEU A 311 -5.96 -16.58 -4.64
N PHE A 312 -6.84 -15.69 -4.16
CA PHE A 312 -8.30 -15.89 -4.26
C PHE A 312 -8.77 -16.05 -5.71
N HIS A 313 -8.15 -15.31 -6.62
CA HIS A 313 -8.52 -15.38 -8.04
C HIS A 313 -7.87 -16.57 -8.77
N GLY A 314 -6.91 -17.23 -8.15
CA GLY A 314 -6.18 -18.35 -8.74
C GLY A 314 -5.11 -17.90 -9.74
N CYS A 315 -4.55 -16.72 -9.55
CA CYS A 315 -3.39 -16.23 -10.28
C CYS A 315 -2.09 -16.79 -9.71
N THR A 316 -0.99 -16.55 -10.42
CA THR A 316 0.36 -16.65 -9.89
C THR A 316 0.81 -15.27 -9.42
N THR A 317 1.29 -15.14 -8.19
CA THR A 317 1.83 -13.88 -7.67
C THR A 317 3.36 -13.91 -7.60
N ILE A 318 4.01 -12.75 -7.85
CA ILE A 318 5.46 -12.62 -7.73
C ILE A 318 5.79 -12.01 -6.36
N LEU A 319 6.65 -12.70 -5.61
CA LEU A 319 7.27 -12.22 -4.39
C LEU A 319 8.71 -11.80 -4.70
N TYR A 320 8.96 -10.51 -4.74
CA TYR A 320 10.22 -9.93 -5.18
C TYR A 320 11.01 -9.37 -4.01
N GLU A 321 12.20 -9.94 -3.73
CA GLU A 321 13.15 -9.42 -2.74
C GLU A 321 14.24 -8.63 -3.45
N GLY A 322 13.92 -7.41 -3.89
CA GLY A 322 14.81 -6.50 -4.61
C GLY A 322 14.28 -5.07 -4.62
N LYS A 323 14.93 -4.21 -5.36
CA LYS A 323 14.57 -2.79 -5.52
C LYS A 323 14.32 -2.48 -7.01
N PRO A 324 13.58 -1.40 -7.33
CA PRO A 324 13.38 -0.98 -8.72
C PRO A 324 14.67 -0.54 -9.41
N VAL A 325 15.67 -0.13 -8.61
CA VAL A 325 16.98 0.33 -9.04
C VAL A 325 18.05 -0.30 -8.15
N GLY A 326 19.23 -0.60 -8.70
CA GLY A 326 20.35 -1.16 -7.94
C GLY A 326 20.25 -2.67 -7.62
N THR A 327 19.35 -3.41 -8.30
CA THR A 327 19.26 -4.87 -8.17
C THR A 327 19.08 -5.61 -9.53
N PRO A 328 20.04 -5.56 -10.47
CA PRO A 328 21.33 -4.87 -10.37
C PRO A 328 21.28 -3.40 -10.80
N ASP A 329 20.29 -2.98 -11.60
CA ASP A 329 20.16 -1.67 -12.22
C ASP A 329 18.69 -1.24 -12.38
N ALA A 330 18.41 -0.17 -13.15
CA ALA A 330 17.06 0.31 -13.42
C ALA A 330 16.25 -0.59 -14.39
N GLY A 331 16.83 -1.64 -14.93
CA GLY A 331 16.16 -2.68 -15.73
C GLY A 331 15.56 -3.81 -14.88
N ALA A 332 15.75 -3.78 -13.56
CA ALA A 332 15.31 -4.85 -12.66
C ALA A 332 13.83 -5.22 -12.84
N PHE A 333 12.95 -4.24 -12.95
CA PHE A 333 11.51 -4.49 -13.14
C PHE A 333 11.20 -5.07 -14.52
N TRP A 334 11.88 -4.62 -15.56
CA TRP A 334 11.71 -5.16 -16.91
C TRP A 334 12.13 -6.62 -17.00
N ARG A 335 13.22 -6.97 -16.32
CA ARG A 335 13.67 -8.35 -16.18
C ARG A 335 12.58 -9.23 -15.55
N VAL A 336 12.05 -8.82 -14.41
CA VAL A 336 11.02 -9.60 -13.68
C VAL A 336 9.75 -9.78 -14.52
N ILE A 337 9.28 -8.71 -15.18
CA ILE A 337 8.10 -8.77 -16.06
C ILE A 337 8.34 -9.75 -17.21
N SER A 338 9.50 -9.67 -17.84
CA SER A 338 9.88 -10.49 -19.00
C SER A 338 10.09 -11.96 -18.64
N GLU A 339 10.88 -12.23 -17.60
CA GLU A 339 11.24 -13.60 -17.21
C GLU A 339 10.05 -14.40 -16.67
N HIS A 340 9.09 -13.73 -16.05
CA HIS A 340 7.96 -14.39 -15.42
C HIS A 340 6.64 -14.23 -16.17
N ASP A 341 6.69 -13.70 -17.40
CA ASP A 341 5.49 -13.52 -18.23
C ASP A 341 4.38 -12.70 -17.52
N CYS A 342 4.78 -11.66 -16.78
CA CYS A 342 3.85 -10.86 -15.97
C CYS A 342 2.82 -10.15 -16.85
N ALA A 343 1.54 -10.36 -16.58
CA ALA A 343 0.44 -9.76 -17.35
C ALA A 343 0.09 -8.35 -16.87
N THR A 344 0.11 -8.13 -15.57
CA THR A 344 -0.25 -6.85 -14.93
C THR A 344 0.67 -6.61 -13.75
N MET A 345 1.19 -5.39 -13.66
CA MET A 345 2.01 -4.95 -12.54
C MET A 345 1.31 -3.84 -11.77
N PHE A 346 1.51 -3.83 -10.45
CA PHE A 346 1.12 -2.76 -9.56
C PHE A 346 2.32 -2.30 -8.73
N THR A 347 2.59 -0.99 -8.67
CA THR A 347 3.66 -0.43 -7.82
C THR A 347 3.37 1.01 -7.41
N ALA A 348 4.30 1.62 -6.66
CA ALA A 348 4.22 3.03 -6.30
C ALA A 348 4.83 3.94 -7.40
N PRO A 349 4.32 5.17 -7.59
CA PRO A 349 4.92 6.16 -8.49
C PRO A 349 6.38 6.43 -8.20
N THR A 350 6.80 6.39 -6.93
CA THR A 350 8.21 6.55 -6.50
C THR A 350 9.15 5.56 -7.19
N ALA A 351 8.72 4.31 -7.42
CA ALA A 351 9.53 3.31 -8.12
C ALA A 351 9.81 3.75 -9.56
N PHE A 352 8.80 4.24 -10.26
CA PHE A 352 8.93 4.73 -11.63
C PHE A 352 9.72 6.03 -11.73
N ARG A 353 9.59 6.93 -10.74
CA ARG A 353 10.46 8.12 -10.66
C ARG A 353 11.92 7.74 -10.47
N ALA A 354 12.21 6.73 -9.65
CA ALA A 354 13.59 6.24 -9.47
C ALA A 354 14.13 5.63 -10.76
N ILE A 355 13.36 4.80 -11.46
CA ILE A 355 13.75 4.23 -12.76
C ILE A 355 13.98 5.35 -13.79
N LYS A 356 13.04 6.31 -13.91
CA LYS A 356 13.15 7.45 -14.83
C LYS A 356 14.38 8.31 -14.56
N LYS A 357 14.75 8.47 -13.28
CA LYS A 357 15.97 9.21 -12.91
C LYS A 357 17.22 8.53 -13.40
N ASP A 358 17.31 7.20 -13.29
CA ASP A 358 18.52 6.42 -13.62
C ASP A 358 18.58 6.03 -15.10
N ASP A 359 17.42 5.74 -15.72
CA ASP A 359 17.28 5.43 -17.15
C ASP A 359 16.15 6.25 -17.81
N PRO A 360 16.31 7.58 -17.95
CA PRO A 360 15.26 8.46 -18.46
C PRO A 360 14.84 8.16 -19.90
N GLN A 361 15.71 7.51 -20.68
CA GLN A 361 15.45 7.15 -22.08
C GLN A 361 14.95 5.71 -22.23
N GLY A 362 14.90 4.92 -21.14
CA GLY A 362 14.44 3.54 -21.16
C GLY A 362 15.33 2.58 -21.95
N LYS A 363 16.64 2.85 -22.00
CA LYS A 363 17.58 2.02 -22.78
C LYS A 363 17.63 0.58 -22.33
N LEU A 364 17.48 0.35 -21.02
CA LEU A 364 17.53 -0.99 -20.45
C LEU A 364 16.30 -1.82 -20.82
N LEU A 365 15.16 -1.18 -21.09
CA LEU A 365 13.94 -1.88 -21.52
C LEU A 365 14.14 -2.68 -22.83
N ALA A 366 14.96 -2.16 -23.74
CA ALA A 366 15.20 -2.82 -25.03
C ALA A 366 15.82 -4.23 -24.93
N GLN A 367 16.33 -4.61 -23.76
CA GLN A 367 16.91 -5.93 -23.49
C GLN A 367 15.86 -6.99 -23.14
N TYR A 368 14.59 -6.59 -22.93
CA TYR A 368 13.56 -7.46 -22.38
C TYR A 368 12.32 -7.52 -23.27
N ASP A 369 11.72 -8.70 -23.36
CA ASP A 369 10.46 -8.91 -24.10
C ASP A 369 9.25 -8.81 -23.15
N LEU A 370 8.45 -7.76 -23.32
CA LEU A 370 7.27 -7.51 -22.48
C LEU A 370 5.94 -7.87 -23.18
N LYS A 371 5.93 -8.80 -24.16
CA LYS A 371 4.76 -9.11 -25.00
C LYS A 371 3.49 -9.46 -24.23
N LYS A 372 3.62 -10.10 -23.03
CA LYS A 372 2.47 -10.48 -22.19
C LYS A 372 2.03 -9.37 -21.25
N PHE A 373 2.86 -8.35 -21.07
CA PHE A 373 2.55 -7.24 -20.19
C PHE A 373 1.48 -6.32 -20.80
N ARG A 374 0.39 -6.11 -20.06
CA ARG A 374 -0.79 -5.39 -20.60
C ARG A 374 -1.10 -4.09 -19.88
N THR A 375 -0.73 -3.97 -18.61
CA THR A 375 -1.15 -2.83 -17.79
C THR A 375 -0.22 -2.61 -16.60
N LEU A 376 0.07 -1.34 -16.33
CA LEU A 376 0.72 -0.87 -15.12
C LEU A 376 -0.30 -0.11 -14.26
N PHE A 377 -0.43 -0.51 -13.00
CA PHE A 377 -1.17 0.24 -11.99
C PHE A 377 -0.23 0.95 -11.02
N LEU A 378 -0.54 2.21 -10.68
CA LEU A 378 0.21 3.03 -9.73
C LEU A 378 -0.70 3.44 -8.56
N ALA A 379 -0.20 3.36 -7.32
CA ALA A 379 -0.89 3.87 -6.13
C ALA A 379 0.06 4.12 -4.95
N GLY A 380 -0.48 4.67 -3.88
CA GLY A 380 0.22 4.89 -2.60
C GLY A 380 0.60 6.35 -2.37
N GLU A 381 0.75 7.10 -3.43
CA GLU A 381 0.90 8.55 -3.47
C GLU A 381 0.35 9.05 -4.81
N ARG A 382 0.19 10.37 -4.95
CA ARG A 382 -0.27 10.94 -6.21
C ARG A 382 0.73 10.62 -7.33
N ALA A 383 0.23 10.01 -8.41
CA ALA A 383 1.00 9.84 -9.63
C ALA A 383 1.03 11.18 -10.38
N ASP A 384 2.22 11.79 -10.46
CA ASP A 384 2.36 13.02 -11.24
C ASP A 384 2.20 12.72 -12.74
N PRO A 385 1.52 13.61 -13.51
CA PRO A 385 1.23 13.38 -14.92
C PRO A 385 2.47 13.13 -15.76
N ASP A 386 3.59 13.78 -15.46
CA ASP A 386 4.82 13.65 -16.22
C ASP A 386 5.45 12.25 -16.09
N THR A 387 5.43 11.67 -14.89
CA THR A 387 5.88 10.28 -14.67
C THR A 387 4.94 9.27 -15.33
N LEU A 388 3.63 9.48 -15.24
CA LEU A 388 2.62 8.62 -15.84
C LEU A 388 2.75 8.60 -17.37
N ILE A 389 2.81 9.78 -18.00
CA ILE A 389 2.95 9.92 -19.46
C ILE A 389 4.29 9.33 -19.95
N TRP A 390 5.38 9.54 -19.19
CA TRP A 390 6.68 8.95 -19.50
C TRP A 390 6.61 7.41 -19.48
N ALA A 391 6.01 6.83 -18.43
CA ALA A 391 5.88 5.38 -18.28
C ALA A 391 5.00 4.78 -19.39
N GLU A 392 3.87 5.42 -19.72
CA GLU A 392 2.99 4.99 -20.80
C GLU A 392 3.70 5.01 -22.17
N LYS A 393 4.42 6.10 -22.45
CA LYS A 393 5.23 6.22 -23.68
C LYS A 393 6.33 5.17 -23.76
N LEU A 394 6.95 4.85 -22.61
CA LEU A 394 8.04 3.87 -22.55
C LEU A 394 7.50 2.44 -22.73
N LEU A 395 6.48 2.08 -21.98
CA LEU A 395 5.96 0.70 -21.92
C LEU A 395 4.99 0.36 -23.05
N GLN A 396 4.42 1.36 -23.73
CA GLN A 396 3.38 1.19 -24.77
C GLN A 396 2.14 0.40 -24.30
N VAL A 397 1.85 0.46 -22.99
CA VAL A 397 0.64 -0.10 -22.36
C VAL A 397 -0.03 0.97 -21.49
N PRO A 398 -1.33 0.83 -21.17
CA PRO A 398 -1.99 1.74 -20.25
C PRO A 398 -1.28 1.81 -18.91
N VAL A 399 -1.06 3.03 -18.41
CA VAL A 399 -0.56 3.32 -17.07
C VAL A 399 -1.69 3.98 -16.29
N ILE A 400 -2.15 3.32 -15.24
CA ILE A 400 -3.36 3.66 -14.52
C ILE A 400 -3.00 4.07 -13.10
N ASP A 401 -3.29 5.31 -12.75
CA ASP A 401 -3.36 5.72 -11.35
C ASP A 401 -4.64 5.15 -10.72
N HIS A 402 -4.56 4.66 -9.49
CA HIS A 402 -5.73 4.28 -8.71
C HIS A 402 -5.53 4.64 -7.25
N TRP A 403 -6.62 5.02 -6.60
CA TRP A 403 -6.59 5.58 -5.26
C TRP A 403 -7.32 4.71 -4.25
N TRP A 404 -6.66 4.47 -3.13
CA TRP A 404 -7.17 3.72 -1.99
C TRP A 404 -6.36 3.96 -0.72
N GLN A 405 -6.79 3.37 0.37
CA GLN A 405 -6.20 3.56 1.69
C GLN A 405 -6.04 2.22 2.40
N THR A 406 -5.21 2.19 3.45
CA THR A 406 -5.09 0.99 4.30
C THR A 406 -6.45 0.63 4.89
N GLU A 407 -7.24 1.62 5.26
CA GLU A 407 -8.57 1.51 5.83
C GLU A 407 -9.57 0.84 4.89
N THR A 408 -9.46 1.07 3.58
CA THR A 408 -10.40 0.50 2.60
C THR A 408 -9.98 -0.88 2.09
N GLY A 409 -8.67 -1.16 2.06
CA GLY A 409 -8.12 -2.46 1.68
C GLY A 409 -8.13 -2.78 0.19
N TRP A 410 -8.82 -1.98 -0.62
CA TRP A 410 -8.86 -2.05 -2.08
C TRP A 410 -9.25 -0.69 -2.68
N ALA A 411 -9.21 -0.56 -4.01
CA ALA A 411 -9.36 0.73 -4.69
C ALA A 411 -10.72 1.38 -4.47
N ILE A 412 -10.69 2.63 -3.99
CA ILE A 412 -11.86 3.52 -3.92
C ILE A 412 -12.18 4.03 -5.33
N ALA A 413 -11.15 4.42 -6.09
CA ALA A 413 -11.24 4.84 -7.47
C ALA A 413 -10.14 4.22 -8.32
N GLY A 414 -10.46 3.91 -9.57
CA GLY A 414 -9.54 3.30 -10.53
C GLY A 414 -10.14 3.24 -11.93
N ASN A 415 -9.37 2.79 -12.90
CA ASN A 415 -9.84 2.51 -14.25
C ASN A 415 -10.14 1.01 -14.39
N PRO A 416 -11.39 0.59 -14.57
CA PRO A 416 -11.80 -0.80 -14.46
C PRO A 416 -11.46 -1.59 -15.72
N MET A 417 -10.23 -2.05 -15.88
CA MET A 417 -9.72 -2.78 -17.04
C MET A 417 -10.58 -3.98 -17.41
N GLY A 418 -11.04 -4.75 -16.42
CA GLY A 418 -11.86 -5.95 -16.64
C GLY A 418 -13.30 -5.66 -17.06
N LEU A 419 -13.80 -4.44 -16.85
CA LEU A 419 -15.10 -3.98 -17.34
C LEU A 419 -15.00 -3.23 -18.67
N GLY A 420 -13.79 -3.06 -19.19
CA GLY A 420 -13.46 -2.22 -20.33
C GLY A 420 -12.91 -0.87 -19.90
N MET A 421 -11.71 -0.57 -20.37
CA MET A 421 -10.96 0.64 -20.02
C MET A 421 -11.71 1.91 -20.40
N LEU A 422 -11.73 2.88 -19.48
CA LEU A 422 -12.12 4.26 -19.74
C LEU A 422 -10.90 5.08 -20.20
N PRO A 423 -11.08 6.22 -20.89
CA PRO A 423 -9.97 7.12 -21.20
C PRO A 423 -9.17 7.47 -19.96
N VAL A 424 -7.85 7.40 -20.04
CA VAL A 424 -6.98 7.84 -18.94
C VAL A 424 -6.83 9.35 -18.98
N LYS A 425 -7.11 10.02 -17.85
CA LYS A 425 -6.79 11.43 -17.64
C LYS A 425 -5.60 11.50 -16.68
N PRO A 426 -4.41 11.95 -17.12
CA PRO A 426 -3.24 12.03 -16.25
C PRO A 426 -3.52 12.83 -14.98
N GLY A 427 -3.09 12.32 -13.81
CA GLY A 427 -3.35 12.92 -12.51
C GLY A 427 -4.71 12.56 -11.89
N SER A 428 -5.52 11.72 -12.57
CA SER A 428 -6.80 11.22 -12.05
C SER A 428 -6.76 9.71 -11.86
N PRO A 429 -7.18 9.17 -10.69
CA PRO A 429 -7.44 7.74 -10.50
C PRO A 429 -8.73 7.28 -11.20
N THR A 430 -9.23 8.01 -12.14
CA THR A 430 -10.38 7.77 -13.02
C THR A 430 -11.72 7.88 -12.26
N VAL A 431 -12.41 6.79 -11.97
CA VAL A 431 -13.78 6.81 -11.44
C VAL A 431 -13.94 5.97 -10.18
N ALA A 432 -15.00 6.23 -9.43
CA ALA A 432 -15.34 5.44 -8.24
C ALA A 432 -15.58 3.96 -8.61
N MET A 433 -15.05 3.04 -7.81
CA MET A 433 -15.39 1.62 -7.97
C MET A 433 -16.79 1.33 -7.42
N PRO A 434 -17.52 0.35 -7.99
CA PRO A 434 -18.77 -0.13 -7.39
C PRO A 434 -18.57 -0.49 -5.93
N GLY A 435 -19.38 0.09 -5.06
CA GLY A 435 -19.21 0.04 -3.60
C GLY A 435 -18.94 1.41 -2.99
N TYR A 436 -18.37 2.34 -3.73
CA TYR A 436 -18.00 3.66 -3.22
C TYR A 436 -18.83 4.78 -3.85
N ASP A 437 -19.70 5.42 -3.05
CA ASP A 437 -20.38 6.66 -3.42
C ASP A 437 -19.54 7.84 -2.93
N ILE A 438 -18.61 8.29 -3.79
CA ILE A 438 -17.67 9.36 -3.48
C ILE A 438 -18.37 10.71 -3.64
N ARG A 439 -18.22 11.59 -2.64
CA ARG A 439 -18.70 12.97 -2.66
C ARG A 439 -17.55 13.94 -2.36
N ILE A 440 -17.66 15.13 -2.91
CA ILE A 440 -16.76 16.26 -2.60
C ILE A 440 -17.59 17.26 -1.82
N VAL A 441 -17.17 17.56 -0.59
CA VAL A 441 -17.95 18.40 0.33
C VAL A 441 -17.12 19.56 0.89
N ASP A 442 -17.83 20.63 1.27
CA ASP A 442 -17.26 21.73 2.04
C ASP A 442 -17.21 21.41 3.55
N GLU A 443 -16.73 22.34 4.35
CA GLU A 443 -16.65 22.22 5.81
C GLU A 443 -18.03 22.05 6.49
N GLY A 444 -19.09 22.52 5.83
CA GLY A 444 -20.48 22.35 6.28
C GLY A 444 -21.13 21.05 5.78
N CYS A 445 -20.35 20.11 5.25
CA CYS A 445 -20.84 18.83 4.68
C CYS A 445 -21.79 19.01 3.48
N ARG A 446 -21.73 20.14 2.76
CA ARG A 446 -22.53 20.39 1.56
C ARG A 446 -21.76 19.95 0.33
N GLU A 447 -22.42 19.20 -0.57
CA GLU A 447 -21.80 18.74 -1.81
C GLU A 447 -21.42 19.91 -2.72
N LEU A 448 -20.20 19.88 -3.24
CA LEU A 448 -19.65 20.90 -4.14
C LEU A 448 -19.86 20.51 -5.60
N PRO A 449 -20.07 21.51 -6.49
CA PRO A 449 -20.19 21.26 -7.93
C PRO A 449 -18.87 20.79 -8.55
N ALA A 450 -18.94 20.24 -9.77
CA ALA A 450 -17.78 19.81 -10.53
C ALA A 450 -16.71 20.92 -10.63
N GLY A 451 -15.44 20.53 -10.60
CA GLY A 451 -14.28 21.42 -10.64
C GLY A 451 -13.98 22.17 -9.34
N LYS A 452 -14.82 22.05 -8.31
CA LYS A 452 -14.57 22.69 -7.00
C LYS A 452 -13.88 21.74 -6.05
N MET A 453 -12.79 22.21 -5.46
CA MET A 453 -11.99 21.45 -4.50
C MET A 453 -12.62 21.46 -3.11
N GLY A 454 -12.72 20.30 -2.51
CA GLY A 454 -13.23 20.09 -1.15
C GLY A 454 -12.67 18.82 -0.51
N SER A 455 -13.23 18.45 0.63
CA SER A 455 -12.93 17.18 1.29
C SER A 455 -13.56 16.02 0.51
N ILE A 456 -12.77 14.97 0.24
CA ILE A 456 -13.29 13.76 -0.38
C ILE A 456 -13.85 12.88 0.72
N VAL A 457 -15.12 12.53 0.61
CA VAL A 457 -15.82 11.65 1.56
C VAL A 457 -16.52 10.52 0.82
N VAL A 458 -16.77 9.41 1.50
CA VAL A 458 -17.51 8.28 0.94
C VAL A 458 -18.78 8.06 1.74
N LYS A 459 -19.94 8.05 1.07
CA LYS A 459 -21.23 7.81 1.71
C LYS A 459 -21.30 6.40 2.30
N LEU A 460 -21.80 6.30 3.52
CA LEU A 460 -22.00 5.02 4.18
C LEU A 460 -23.22 4.27 3.63
N PRO A 461 -23.24 2.92 3.67
CA PRO A 461 -22.19 2.05 4.18
C PRO A 461 -20.98 1.91 3.24
N LEU A 462 -19.81 1.71 3.79
CA LEU A 462 -18.64 1.33 2.99
C LEU A 462 -18.81 -0.09 2.41
N PRO A 463 -18.18 -0.41 1.27
CA PRO A 463 -18.26 -1.75 0.68
C PRO A 463 -17.53 -2.79 1.52
N PRO A 464 -17.70 -4.09 1.19
CA PRO A 464 -16.91 -5.16 1.77
C PRO A 464 -15.40 -4.90 1.65
N SER A 465 -14.61 -5.47 2.54
CA SER A 465 -13.17 -5.26 2.71
C SER A 465 -12.75 -3.97 3.41
N CYS A 466 -13.60 -2.96 3.54
CA CYS A 466 -13.26 -1.80 4.36
C CYS A 466 -13.16 -2.21 5.83
N MET A 467 -12.28 -1.53 6.59
CA MET A 467 -12.09 -1.84 8.00
C MET A 467 -13.40 -1.74 8.77
N PRO A 468 -13.77 -2.73 9.56
CA PRO A 468 -14.93 -2.61 10.45
C PRO A 468 -14.67 -1.71 11.66
N THR A 469 -13.43 -1.64 12.11
CA THR A 469 -12.98 -0.83 13.25
C THR A 469 -11.44 -0.80 13.32
N LEU A 470 -10.91 0.03 14.20
CA LEU A 470 -9.56 -0.09 14.73
C LEU A 470 -9.51 -1.10 15.87
N TRP A 471 -8.39 -1.80 16.02
CA TRP A 471 -8.22 -2.82 17.05
C TRP A 471 -8.51 -2.29 18.46
N GLN A 472 -9.54 -2.84 19.12
CA GLN A 472 -10.01 -2.47 20.45
C GLN A 472 -10.23 -0.95 20.66
N ALA A 473 -10.61 -0.22 19.58
CA ALA A 473 -10.67 1.24 19.61
C ALA A 473 -11.85 1.82 18.80
N ASP A 474 -13.07 1.33 19.05
CA ASP A 474 -14.30 1.77 18.35
C ASP A 474 -14.56 3.27 18.49
N ALA A 475 -14.36 3.84 19.70
CA ALA A 475 -14.52 5.27 19.91
C ALA A 475 -13.54 6.09 19.04
N ARG A 476 -12.26 5.67 18.98
CA ARG A 476 -11.25 6.30 18.13
C ARG A 476 -11.56 6.14 16.63
N THR A 477 -12.22 5.05 16.25
CA THR A 477 -12.67 4.85 14.87
C THR A 477 -13.72 5.88 14.49
N ARG A 478 -14.73 6.08 15.35
CA ARG A 478 -15.76 7.11 15.12
C ARG A 478 -15.15 8.50 15.03
N GLU A 479 -14.37 8.91 16.01
CA GLU A 479 -13.70 10.20 16.06
C GLU A 479 -12.82 10.45 14.82
N SER A 480 -12.05 9.45 14.40
CA SER A 480 -11.10 9.62 13.30
C SER A 480 -11.75 9.67 11.91
N TYR A 481 -12.89 8.98 11.72
CA TYR A 481 -13.38 8.69 10.37
C TYR A 481 -14.87 8.97 10.14
N LEU A 482 -15.71 9.14 11.19
CA LEU A 482 -17.16 9.19 11.03
C LEU A 482 -17.81 10.46 11.61
N ASP A 483 -17.24 11.04 12.66
CA ASP A 483 -17.93 12.11 13.41
C ASP A 483 -17.87 13.48 12.72
N GLU A 484 -16.82 13.75 11.93
CA GLU A 484 -16.64 15.04 11.27
C GLU A 484 -17.66 15.28 10.14
N PHE A 485 -18.01 14.22 9.40
CA PHE A 485 -18.99 14.26 8.31
C PHE A 485 -20.10 13.24 8.53
N PRO A 486 -21.19 13.59 9.21
CA PRO A 486 -22.27 12.63 9.53
C PRO A 486 -22.84 11.93 8.30
N GLY A 487 -22.88 10.60 8.32
CA GLY A 487 -23.33 9.76 7.21
C GLY A 487 -22.25 9.45 6.15
N TYR A 488 -21.02 9.93 6.36
CA TYR A 488 -19.90 9.69 5.45
C TYR A 488 -18.68 9.14 6.21
N TYR A 489 -17.85 8.42 5.47
CA TYR A 489 -16.48 8.09 5.85
C TYR A 489 -15.54 9.21 5.41
N LYS A 490 -14.79 9.76 6.34
CA LYS A 490 -13.75 10.76 6.11
C LYS A 490 -12.49 10.10 5.55
N THR A 491 -12.13 10.38 4.30
CA THR A 491 -10.88 9.88 3.72
C THR A 491 -9.65 10.65 4.20
N ALA A 492 -9.85 11.87 4.69
CA ALA A 492 -8.83 12.86 4.98
C ALA A 492 -7.97 13.23 3.75
N ASP A 493 -8.51 13.02 2.55
CA ASP A 493 -7.96 13.50 1.29
C ASP A 493 -8.84 14.63 0.76
N ALA A 494 -8.22 15.58 0.03
CA ALA A 494 -8.89 16.67 -0.65
C ALA A 494 -8.75 16.55 -2.17
N GLY A 495 -9.78 16.97 -2.89
CA GLY A 495 -9.80 16.85 -4.33
C GLY A 495 -11.07 17.40 -4.94
N PHE A 496 -11.33 17.06 -6.19
CA PHE A 496 -12.53 17.47 -6.93
C PHE A 496 -12.96 16.36 -7.90
N LYS A 497 -14.19 16.47 -8.40
CA LYS A 497 -14.67 15.72 -9.57
C LYS A 497 -14.73 16.67 -10.77
N ASP A 498 -14.41 16.21 -11.96
CA ASP A 498 -14.68 16.93 -13.18
C ASP A 498 -16.12 16.67 -13.71
N ASP A 499 -16.49 17.32 -14.82
CA ASP A 499 -17.81 17.19 -15.44
C ASP A 499 -18.10 15.78 -15.98
N ASP A 500 -17.07 14.98 -16.27
CA ASP A 500 -17.19 13.59 -16.69
C ASP A 500 -17.28 12.61 -15.50
N GLY A 501 -17.16 13.11 -14.26
CA GLY A 501 -17.20 12.33 -13.02
C GLY A 501 -15.85 11.71 -12.63
N TYR A 502 -14.76 12.12 -13.29
CA TYR A 502 -13.41 11.70 -12.91
C TYR A 502 -12.98 12.38 -11.62
N ILE A 503 -12.31 11.62 -10.77
CA ILE A 503 -11.86 12.07 -9.45
C ILE A 503 -10.41 12.53 -9.56
N PHE A 504 -10.10 13.65 -8.95
CA PHE A 504 -8.73 14.17 -8.82
C PHE A 504 -8.40 14.30 -7.34
N VAL A 505 -7.49 13.46 -6.86
CA VAL A 505 -6.99 13.51 -5.48
C VAL A 505 -5.78 14.44 -5.45
N MET A 506 -5.94 15.59 -4.79
CA MET A 506 -4.95 16.67 -4.84
C MET A 506 -3.98 16.66 -3.65
N GLY A 507 -4.27 15.91 -2.62
CA GLY A 507 -3.43 15.73 -1.43
C GLY A 507 -4.24 15.45 -0.18
N ARG A 508 -3.55 15.36 0.95
CA ARG A 508 -4.21 15.24 2.26
C ARG A 508 -4.87 16.55 2.64
N THR A 509 -5.95 16.49 3.41
CA THR A 509 -6.61 17.72 3.91
C THR A 509 -5.70 18.55 4.81
N ASP A 510 -4.79 17.90 5.55
CA ASP A 510 -3.76 18.52 6.38
C ASP A 510 -2.53 19.04 5.59
N ASP A 511 -2.37 18.65 4.32
CA ASP A 511 -1.34 19.17 3.40
C ASP A 511 -1.86 20.33 2.52
N ILE A 512 -3.12 20.72 2.63
CA ILE A 512 -3.66 21.91 1.95
C ILE A 512 -3.12 23.15 2.62
N ILE A 513 -2.54 24.06 1.83
CA ILE A 513 -1.95 25.31 2.32
C ILE A 513 -3.02 26.40 2.28
N ASN A 514 -3.25 27.06 3.41
CA ASN A 514 -4.18 28.18 3.49
C ASN A 514 -3.43 29.52 3.39
N VAL A 515 -3.35 30.04 2.17
CA VAL A 515 -2.69 31.32 1.90
C VAL A 515 -3.72 32.45 1.90
N ALA A 516 -3.76 33.25 2.95
CA ALA A 516 -4.68 34.40 3.09
C ALA A 516 -6.15 34.03 2.76
N GLY A 517 -6.62 32.88 3.20
CA GLY A 517 -7.97 32.38 2.95
C GLY A 517 -8.14 31.57 1.65
N HIS A 518 -7.10 31.46 0.82
CA HIS A 518 -7.12 30.63 -0.38
C HIS A 518 -6.55 29.23 -0.06
N ARG A 519 -7.36 28.19 -0.28
CA ARG A 519 -6.95 26.78 -0.10
C ARG A 519 -6.22 26.30 -1.35
N LEU A 520 -4.93 26.07 -1.24
CA LEU A 520 -4.05 25.70 -2.34
C LEU A 520 -3.52 24.27 -2.14
N SER A 521 -3.57 23.48 -3.20
CA SER A 521 -3.06 22.12 -3.19
C SER A 521 -1.55 22.08 -3.32
N THR A 522 -0.87 21.40 -2.38
CA THR A 522 0.55 21.07 -2.52
C THR A 522 0.79 20.25 -3.78
N GLY A 523 -0.06 19.25 -4.05
CA GLY A 523 0.03 18.40 -5.24
C GLY A 523 -0.08 19.16 -6.56
N GLY A 524 -0.94 20.20 -6.64
CA GLY A 524 -1.04 21.04 -7.82
C GLY A 524 0.23 21.85 -8.08
N MET A 525 0.87 22.36 -7.03
CA MET A 525 2.16 23.05 -7.15
C MET A 525 3.29 22.07 -7.48
N GLU A 526 3.29 20.87 -6.89
CA GLU A 526 4.27 19.82 -7.19
C GLU A 526 4.19 19.36 -8.65
N GLU A 527 2.99 19.28 -9.22
CA GLU A 527 2.81 18.98 -10.64
C GLU A 527 3.47 20.03 -11.55
N VAL A 528 3.27 21.29 -11.23
CA VAL A 528 3.91 22.39 -11.96
C VAL A 528 5.43 22.35 -11.82
N LEU A 529 5.96 22.13 -10.62
CA LEU A 529 7.41 21.99 -10.39
C LEU A 529 8.00 20.80 -11.14
N ALA A 530 7.29 19.65 -11.14
CA ALA A 530 7.73 18.44 -11.84
C ALA A 530 7.77 18.59 -13.35
N SER A 531 7.01 19.53 -13.93
CA SER A 531 7.05 19.85 -15.36
C SER A 531 8.33 20.60 -15.79
N HIS A 532 9.12 21.12 -14.83
CA HIS A 532 10.38 21.78 -15.14
C HIS A 532 11.41 20.76 -15.67
N PRO A 533 12.13 21.06 -16.79
CA PRO A 533 13.00 20.09 -17.47
C PRO A 533 14.12 19.53 -16.58
N ASP A 534 14.61 20.30 -15.62
CA ASP A 534 15.74 19.93 -14.76
C ASP A 534 15.30 19.28 -13.43
N VAL A 535 14.00 19.29 -13.08
CA VAL A 535 13.48 18.73 -11.84
C VAL A 535 13.20 17.23 -12.00
N ALA A 536 13.80 16.41 -11.13
CA ALA A 536 13.54 14.98 -11.06
C ALA A 536 12.43 14.65 -10.06
N GLU A 537 12.39 15.39 -8.94
CA GLU A 537 11.46 15.17 -7.84
C GLU A 537 11.25 16.46 -7.06
N CYS A 538 10.07 16.63 -6.48
CA CYS A 538 9.78 17.80 -5.67
C CYS A 538 8.80 17.50 -4.53
N ALA A 539 8.78 18.39 -3.55
CA ALA A 539 7.77 18.43 -2.49
C ALA A 539 7.43 19.88 -2.16
N VAL A 540 6.16 20.17 -1.91
CA VAL A 540 5.69 21.48 -1.45
C VAL A 540 5.05 21.33 -0.08
N LEU A 541 5.35 22.25 0.81
CA LEU A 541 4.70 22.36 2.14
C LEU A 541 4.31 23.77 2.47
N GLY A 542 3.26 23.93 3.27
CA GLY A 542 2.91 25.19 3.88
C GLY A 542 3.84 25.48 5.06
N VAL A 543 4.52 26.61 5.03
CA VAL A 543 5.31 27.12 6.14
C VAL A 543 4.62 28.32 6.75
N LYS A 544 4.76 28.53 8.06
CA LYS A 544 4.12 29.64 8.78
C LYS A 544 4.55 30.99 8.25
N ASP A 545 3.58 31.88 8.04
CA ASP A 545 3.78 33.26 7.65
C ASP A 545 2.92 34.19 8.54
N GLN A 546 3.52 35.25 9.06
CA GLN A 546 2.86 36.16 10.02
C GLN A 546 1.67 36.94 9.43
N LEU A 547 1.68 37.16 8.12
CA LEU A 547 0.64 37.98 7.45
C LEU A 547 -0.40 37.12 6.73
N LYS A 548 0.01 35.98 6.18
CA LYS A 548 -0.83 35.13 5.30
C LYS A 548 -1.29 33.84 5.93
N GLY A 549 -0.89 33.59 7.19
CA GLY A 549 -1.10 32.30 7.88
C GLY A 549 -0.08 31.27 7.45
N GLU A 550 -0.14 30.86 6.20
CA GLU A 550 0.85 29.97 5.59
C GLU A 550 1.26 30.46 4.20
N VAL A 551 2.47 30.13 3.79
CA VAL A 551 2.97 30.30 2.43
C VAL A 551 3.64 29.00 1.94
N PRO A 552 3.53 28.66 0.65
CA PRO A 552 4.17 27.47 0.13
C PRO A 552 5.69 27.62 0.02
N CYS A 553 6.39 26.57 0.40
CA CYS A 553 7.82 26.39 0.23
C CYS A 553 8.06 25.10 -0.57
N GLY A 554 8.78 25.19 -1.69
CA GLY A 554 9.11 24.06 -2.56
C GLY A 554 10.51 23.53 -2.30
N PHE A 555 10.65 22.20 -2.25
CA PHE A 555 11.92 21.49 -2.27
C PHE A 555 12.04 20.76 -3.59
N ILE A 556 13.16 20.92 -4.28
CA ILE A 556 13.39 20.32 -5.60
C ILE A 556 14.67 19.47 -5.61
N VAL A 557 14.59 18.31 -6.21
CA VAL A 557 15.74 17.43 -6.51
C VAL A 557 15.98 17.48 -8.01
N LEU A 558 17.20 17.74 -8.42
CA LEU A 558 17.56 17.86 -9.83
C LEU A 558 17.82 16.50 -10.47
N LYS A 559 17.61 16.43 -11.79
CA LYS A 559 18.00 15.26 -12.61
C LYS A 559 19.52 15.08 -12.61
N SER A 560 19.96 13.84 -12.79
CA SER A 560 21.38 13.52 -12.92
C SER A 560 21.96 14.23 -14.14
N GLY A 561 23.16 14.81 -13.99
CA GLY A 561 23.85 15.51 -15.07
C GLY A 561 23.45 16.97 -15.29
N VAL A 562 22.58 17.54 -14.47
CA VAL A 562 22.29 18.99 -14.49
C VAL A 562 23.44 19.75 -13.86
N ASN A 563 24.11 20.61 -14.68
CA ASN A 563 25.28 21.40 -14.26
C ASN A 563 25.00 22.92 -14.21
N ARG A 564 23.71 23.30 -14.20
CA ARG A 564 23.30 24.70 -14.09
C ARG A 564 23.34 25.17 -12.63
N PRO A 565 23.55 26.50 -12.40
CA PRO A 565 23.47 27.05 -11.05
C PRO A 565 22.09 26.79 -10.41
N HIS A 566 22.06 26.19 -9.22
CA HIS A 566 20.81 25.84 -8.50
C HIS A 566 19.90 27.06 -8.32
N GLY A 567 20.47 28.24 -8.00
CA GLY A 567 19.69 29.46 -7.81
C GLY A 567 18.96 29.98 -9.06
N GLU A 568 19.41 29.62 -10.27
CA GLU A 568 18.69 29.93 -11.52
C GLU A 568 17.46 29.04 -11.65
N ILE A 569 17.63 27.71 -11.45
CA ILE A 569 16.54 26.73 -11.51
C ILE A 569 15.48 27.04 -10.44
N GLU A 570 15.90 27.40 -9.23
CA GLU A 570 14.99 27.83 -8.16
C GLU A 570 14.13 29.03 -8.55
N LYS A 571 14.72 30.05 -9.21
CA LYS A 571 14.00 31.21 -9.74
C LYS A 571 13.04 30.82 -10.87
N GLU A 572 13.46 29.96 -11.77
CA GLU A 572 12.61 29.43 -12.85
C GLU A 572 11.40 28.68 -12.28
N CYS A 573 11.61 27.84 -11.26
CA CYS A 573 10.54 27.14 -10.56
C CYS A 573 9.54 28.12 -9.90
N VAL A 574 10.01 29.17 -9.24
CA VAL A 574 9.16 30.22 -8.68
C VAL A 574 8.35 30.94 -9.76
N ALA A 575 8.99 31.29 -10.87
CA ALA A 575 8.34 31.92 -12.01
C ALA A 575 7.29 31.02 -12.65
N LEU A 576 7.58 29.72 -12.77
CA LEU A 576 6.69 28.71 -13.34
C LEU A 576 5.40 28.54 -12.51
N ILE A 577 5.51 28.47 -11.18
CA ILE A 577 4.33 28.45 -10.29
C ILE A 577 3.51 29.74 -10.43
N ARG A 578 4.18 30.89 -10.52
CA ARG A 578 3.49 32.18 -10.68
C ARG A 578 2.74 32.26 -12.02
N ASP A 579 3.31 31.71 -13.08
CA ASP A 579 2.69 31.66 -14.41
C ASP A 579 1.50 30.70 -14.45
N LYS A 580 1.66 29.48 -13.94
CA LYS A 580 0.68 28.40 -14.09
C LYS A 580 -0.44 28.42 -13.04
N ILE A 581 -0.15 28.82 -11.81
CA ILE A 581 -1.12 28.85 -10.70
C ILE A 581 -1.54 30.29 -10.37
N GLY A 582 -0.66 31.23 -10.60
CA GLY A 582 -0.91 32.64 -10.36
C GLY A 582 -0.28 33.20 -9.08
N PRO A 583 -0.27 34.54 -8.93
CA PRO A 583 0.31 35.24 -7.77
C PRO A 583 -0.38 34.88 -6.44
N VAL A 584 -1.62 34.38 -6.50
CA VAL A 584 -2.41 33.96 -5.33
C VAL A 584 -1.71 32.86 -4.53
N ALA A 585 -0.90 32.03 -5.19
CA ALA A 585 -0.12 31.00 -4.53
C ALA A 585 0.92 31.54 -3.54
N ALA A 586 1.35 32.80 -3.72
CA ALA A 586 2.42 33.42 -2.93
C ALA A 586 3.71 32.55 -2.83
N PHE A 587 3.95 31.73 -3.84
CA PHE A 587 5.10 30.85 -3.91
C PHE A 587 6.37 31.67 -4.20
N LYS A 588 7.23 31.80 -3.20
CA LYS A 588 8.43 32.65 -3.28
C LYS A 588 9.73 31.87 -3.06
N ILE A 589 9.63 30.69 -2.50
CA ILE A 589 10.79 29.92 -2.05
C ILE A 589 10.78 28.56 -2.72
N ALA A 590 11.81 28.30 -3.53
CA ALA A 590 12.21 26.99 -3.98
C ALA A 590 13.63 26.70 -3.48
N ILE A 591 13.88 25.50 -3.00
CA ILE A 591 15.16 25.09 -2.39
C ILE A 591 15.62 23.82 -3.06
N THR A 592 16.80 23.83 -3.64
CA THR A 592 17.43 22.62 -4.19
C THR A 592 18.04 21.80 -3.06
N VAL A 593 17.69 20.51 -3.03
CA VAL A 593 18.18 19.51 -2.08
C VAL A 593 18.71 18.29 -2.84
N ALA A 594 19.61 17.54 -2.22
CA ALA A 594 20.16 16.34 -2.85
C ALA A 594 19.09 15.23 -2.97
N ARG A 595 18.16 15.16 -2.00
CA ARG A 595 17.12 14.16 -1.90
C ARG A 595 16.00 14.62 -0.94
N LEU A 596 14.83 14.00 -1.06
CA LEU A 596 13.71 14.25 -0.14
C LEU A 596 13.67 13.19 0.97
N PRO A 597 13.32 13.56 2.23
CA PRO A 597 13.13 12.59 3.29
C PRO A 597 11.87 11.76 3.01
N LYS A 598 12.05 10.45 2.97
CA LYS A 598 11.00 9.48 2.66
C LYS A 598 10.90 8.42 3.74
N THR A 599 9.71 7.86 3.83
CA THR A 599 9.55 6.57 4.48
C THR A 599 10.17 5.47 3.62
N ARG A 600 10.43 4.31 4.19
CA ARG A 600 10.89 3.12 3.46
C ARG A 600 9.90 2.64 2.39
N SER A 601 8.63 3.05 2.49
CA SER A 601 7.62 2.84 1.44
C SER A 601 7.62 3.93 0.35
N GLY A 602 8.55 4.89 0.40
CA GLY A 602 8.70 5.94 -0.58
C GLY A 602 7.88 7.20 -0.32
N LYS A 603 7.02 7.26 0.70
CA LYS A 603 6.22 8.45 1.02
C LYS A 603 7.09 9.56 1.58
N ILE A 604 6.95 10.77 1.04
CA ILE A 604 7.65 11.97 1.52
C ILE A 604 7.13 12.34 2.92
N LEU A 605 8.05 12.62 3.83
CA LEU A 605 7.78 12.98 5.23
C LEU A 605 7.44 14.48 5.39
N ARG A 606 6.42 14.97 4.66
CA ARG A 606 6.02 16.40 4.65
C ARG A 606 5.79 16.95 6.04
N GLY A 607 5.08 16.24 6.90
CA GLY A 607 4.80 16.70 8.27
C GLY A 607 6.07 16.94 9.11
N THR A 608 7.12 16.13 8.95
CA THR A 608 8.41 16.34 9.62
C THR A 608 9.17 17.51 8.99
N MET A 609 9.18 17.59 7.64
CA MET A 609 9.79 18.73 6.94
C MET A 609 9.15 20.06 7.34
N LYS A 610 7.81 20.11 7.47
CA LYS A 610 7.06 21.28 7.91
C LYS A 610 7.48 21.72 9.32
N LYS A 611 7.55 20.79 10.28
CA LYS A 611 8.00 21.09 11.64
C LYS A 611 9.42 21.63 11.68
N ILE A 612 10.32 21.06 10.86
CA ILE A 612 11.69 21.57 10.72
C ILE A 612 11.67 23.00 10.15
N ALA A 613 10.86 23.26 9.12
CA ALA A 613 10.75 24.57 8.48
C ALA A 613 10.15 25.62 9.42
N ASP A 614 9.17 25.24 10.23
CA ASP A 614 8.50 26.10 11.21
C ASP A 614 9.28 26.25 12.53
N GLY A 615 10.44 25.57 12.67
CA GLY A 615 11.25 25.58 13.90
C GLY A 615 10.58 24.89 15.09
N GLU A 616 9.63 23.99 14.85
CA GLU A 616 8.92 23.25 15.88
C GLU A 616 9.71 22.02 16.36
N THR A 617 9.38 21.56 17.56
CA THR A 617 9.90 20.28 18.07
C THR A 617 9.33 19.11 17.27
N TRP A 618 10.18 18.21 16.87
CA TRP A 618 9.79 17.02 16.13
C TRP A 618 10.48 15.77 16.67
N GLN A 619 9.88 14.61 16.41
CA GLN A 619 10.47 13.32 16.77
C GLN A 619 10.93 12.62 15.49
N MET A 620 12.03 11.85 15.60
CA MET A 620 12.54 11.06 14.49
C MET A 620 11.45 10.11 13.98
N PRO A 621 11.01 10.21 12.69
CA PRO A 621 10.04 9.28 12.17
C PRO A 621 10.60 7.87 12.08
N ALA A 622 9.93 6.93 12.76
CA ALA A 622 10.39 5.54 12.82
C ALA A 622 10.41 4.84 11.44
N THR A 623 9.65 5.36 10.50
CA THR A 623 9.54 4.83 9.13
C THR A 623 10.52 5.46 8.16
N ILE A 624 11.36 6.39 8.59
CA ILE A 624 12.31 7.07 7.71
C ILE A 624 13.33 6.09 7.12
N ASP A 625 13.63 6.27 5.84
CA ASP A 625 14.62 5.45 5.14
C ASP A 625 16.04 5.80 5.58
N ASP A 626 16.38 7.09 5.55
CA ASP A 626 17.67 7.62 6.01
C ASP A 626 17.46 8.85 6.88
N PRO A 627 17.77 8.77 8.19
CA PRO A 627 17.64 9.89 9.12
C PRO A 627 18.49 11.13 8.79
N ALA A 628 19.65 10.95 8.18
CA ALA A 628 20.58 12.05 7.88
C ALA A 628 19.97 13.11 6.94
N ILE A 629 18.97 12.72 6.13
CA ILE A 629 18.29 13.63 5.20
C ILE A 629 17.61 14.79 5.93
N LEU A 630 17.11 14.58 7.15
CA LEU A 630 16.42 15.63 7.89
C LEU A 630 17.37 16.76 8.31
N ASP A 631 18.62 16.44 8.62
CA ASP A 631 19.67 17.42 8.91
C ASP A 631 20.06 18.19 7.63
N GLU A 632 20.10 17.51 6.49
CA GLU A 632 20.32 18.13 5.17
C GLU A 632 19.22 19.16 4.85
N ILE A 633 17.94 18.81 5.07
CA ILE A 633 16.79 19.72 4.91
C ILE A 633 16.90 20.94 5.85
N GLY A 634 17.19 20.71 7.13
CA GLY A 634 17.37 21.79 8.11
C GLY A 634 18.51 22.75 7.74
N SER A 635 19.60 22.20 7.22
CA SER A 635 20.74 22.99 6.74
C SER A 635 20.41 23.79 5.48
N ALA A 636 19.63 23.22 4.54
CA ALA A 636 19.18 23.91 3.33
C ALA A 636 18.23 25.07 3.65
N LEU A 637 17.30 24.89 4.58
CA LEU A 637 16.40 25.93 5.07
C LEU A 637 17.15 27.09 5.74
N LYS A 638 18.14 26.80 6.59
CA LYS A 638 18.97 27.82 7.27
C LYS A 638 19.75 28.65 6.25
N ARG A 639 20.36 28.04 5.25
CA ARG A 639 21.06 28.79 4.16
C ARG A 639 20.11 29.75 3.46
N LYS A 640 18.88 29.29 3.12
CA LYS A 640 17.91 30.12 2.41
C LYS A 640 17.33 31.24 3.29
N GLY A 641 17.16 31.01 4.58
CA GLY A 641 16.75 32.03 5.55
C GLY A 641 17.82 33.13 5.74
N ALA A 642 19.11 32.76 5.74
CA ALA A 642 20.19 33.73 5.75
C ALA A 642 20.23 34.57 4.45
N ASP A 643 20.00 33.96 3.28
CA ASP A 643 19.91 34.67 1.99
C ASP A 643 18.70 35.62 1.91
N ALA A 644 17.58 35.29 2.59
CA ALA A 644 16.39 36.15 2.65
C ALA A 644 16.52 37.34 3.62
N ALA A 645 17.35 37.19 4.65
CA ALA A 645 17.64 38.24 5.62
C ALA A 645 18.66 39.29 5.11
N VAL A 646 19.36 38.96 4.01
CA VAL A 646 20.35 39.89 3.35
C VAL A 646 19.69 40.72 2.25
N LYS A 647 18.41 40.49 1.94
CA LYS A 647 17.58 41.29 1.01
C LYS A 647 16.46 41.99 1.74
#